data_032d59c5c62fc6d54ee2a2e0bdfa2c36
#
_entry.id   032d59c5c62fc6d54ee2a2e0bdfa2c36
#
_cell.length_a   1.000
_cell.length_b   1.000
_cell.length_c   1.000
_cell.angle_alpha   90.00
_cell.angle_beta   90.00
_cell.angle_gamma   90.00
#
_symmetry.space_group_name_H-M   'P 1'
#
loop_
_entity.id
_entity.type
_entity.pdbx_description
1 polymer ?
#
loop_
_entity_poly.entity_id
_entity_poly.type
_entity_poly.pdbx_seq_one_letter_code
_entity_poly.pdbx_strand_id
1 'polypeptide(L)'
;MTVPETSKLVDEELYSRQLYVLDLPAMQKIQGAKVLLSGLQGLGAEVAKNLVLMGVGSLTLHDPHPTCWSDLAAQFFLSEQDLERSRAEASQELVAKLNRAVQVCIHTGDITKELLLDFQVVVLTTSKLEEQLKVGTLCHKLGVCFLVADTRGLVGQLFCDFGEDFTVQDPTEAEPLTAAIQHISQGSPGILTLKTEAQNFCDVDLVTFSGIEGMVELNGCDPRPIHVRGKPTLSTTRLSTQAPIGGTHSLVLVLGDRFSLYLFQHGARSRTQMQDRIEYNELLRVRSHTDEAGSPLEDGTLEIGDTANFSCYLSGGIVTEVKRPKTVSHKPLDVALLQPHVVAGEAYHARCLHQAFRALHQFQHLHGRLPQPWDPVDAAMVVGLARSLEPLKGTGGEPLEEPLDEALVQTVALSSAGSLSPMAAIMGAVAAQEVLKAISGKFMPLDQWLYFDALDCLPEDGEHLPKPEDCAPRHCRYDGQIAVFGAGFQEKLSRQHYLLVGAGAIGCELLKGFALVGLGAGTSGGVTVADMDHIERSNLSRQFLFSTVDIGRPKAEVAAEAARRLNSDLQVTALTYPLDPTTEHIYGNNFFSRVDGVAAALDSFQARHYVAARCTHYLKPLLEAGTQGTSGDASVFVPWVTETYRAPASALASENATYPVCTLRHFPSTVEHTVQWARDEFEGLFCLSAETINHHQQAPTSLAEPDGLKVLTLLQEALGVLRERPQTWQDCVVWALGHWQLCFHNSIIQLLNRFPPDKVLEDGTLFWSGSKQCPKPLEFDASQDTHLLYVLAAANLYAQMHGLPGSRDQTALRELLKSLLLPVPQHLAPIFPNDLELSRASAEFGPEQLKKLHKVLEVWSGSPPLKPLKFEKDNDSNFHVDFVAAAASLRAQNYGIPPANRAQTKSLILGRASELWARLFQPLPPLQQLWLACWAWSCIR
;
A
#
# COMPACT_ATOMS: atom_id res chain seq x y z
N MET A 1 -33.09 10.67 -26.26
CA MET A 1 -31.68 11.12 -26.18
C MET A 1 -31.62 12.22 -25.13
N THR A 2 -31.41 11.84 -23.89
CA THR A 2 -31.18 12.75 -22.79
C THR A 2 -29.68 13.00 -22.74
N VAL A 3 -29.29 14.26 -22.68
CA VAL A 3 -27.92 14.77 -22.55
C VAL A 3 -27.32 14.14 -21.27
N PRO A 4 -26.09 13.56 -21.30
CA PRO A 4 -25.47 13.04 -20.09
C PRO A 4 -25.16 14.20 -19.15
N GLU A 5 -25.62 14.05 -17.89
CA GLU A 5 -25.23 14.91 -16.78
C GLU A 5 -23.71 15.06 -16.75
N THR A 6 -23.26 16.30 -16.61
CA THR A 6 -21.84 16.65 -16.49
C THR A 6 -21.17 15.78 -15.44
N SER A 7 -20.29 14.88 -15.87
CA SER A 7 -19.45 14.08 -14.98
C SER A 7 -18.70 15.03 -14.04
N LYS A 8 -18.96 14.95 -12.73
CA LYS A 8 -18.19 15.68 -11.73
C LYS A 8 -16.72 15.30 -11.94
N LEU A 9 -15.87 16.28 -12.19
CA LEU A 9 -14.43 16.05 -12.25
C LEU A 9 -13.96 15.55 -10.88
N VAL A 10 -13.27 14.41 -10.85
CA VAL A 10 -12.65 13.90 -9.63
C VAL A 10 -11.59 14.90 -9.15
N ASP A 11 -11.59 15.22 -7.86
CA ASP A 11 -10.55 16.08 -7.25
C ASP A 11 -9.25 15.29 -7.14
N GLU A 12 -8.40 15.40 -8.17
CA GLU A 12 -7.15 14.63 -8.28
C GLU A 12 -6.15 14.94 -7.16
N GLU A 13 -6.16 16.16 -6.62
CA GLU A 13 -5.28 16.52 -5.50
C GLU A 13 -5.70 15.83 -4.20
N LEU A 14 -7.00 15.81 -3.90
CA LEU A 14 -7.54 15.17 -2.70
C LEU A 14 -7.41 13.64 -2.78
N TYR A 15 -7.78 13.04 -3.93
CA TYR A 15 -7.85 11.60 -4.12
C TYR A 15 -6.64 11.00 -4.82
N SER A 16 -5.50 11.70 -4.89
CA SER A 16 -4.28 11.23 -5.57
C SER A 16 -3.85 9.82 -5.15
N ARG A 17 -4.00 9.48 -3.87
CA ARG A 17 -3.63 8.16 -3.33
C ARG A 17 -4.61 7.07 -3.73
N GLN A 18 -5.90 7.36 -3.76
CA GLN A 18 -6.93 6.44 -4.22
C GLN A 18 -6.83 6.22 -5.73
N LEU A 19 -6.60 7.28 -6.51
CA LEU A 19 -6.41 7.21 -7.97
C LEU A 19 -5.21 6.34 -8.36
N TYR A 20 -4.17 6.33 -7.52
CA TYR A 20 -3.01 5.45 -7.70
C TYR A 20 -3.38 3.96 -7.68
N VAL A 21 -4.32 3.55 -6.82
CA VAL A 21 -4.73 2.14 -6.65
C VAL A 21 -5.95 1.79 -7.50
N LEU A 22 -6.94 2.71 -7.58
CA LEU A 22 -8.28 2.40 -8.08
C LEU A 22 -8.50 2.80 -9.54
N ASP A 23 -7.70 3.69 -10.11
CA ASP A 23 -7.91 4.38 -11.38
C ASP A 23 -9.09 5.37 -11.40
N LEU A 24 -9.16 6.18 -12.47
CA LEU A 24 -10.18 7.20 -12.63
C LEU A 24 -11.60 6.64 -12.85
N PRO A 25 -11.82 5.60 -13.67
CA PRO A 25 -13.15 4.99 -13.85
C PRO A 25 -13.73 4.42 -12.54
N ALA A 26 -12.92 3.76 -11.72
CA ALA A 26 -13.38 3.23 -10.43
C ALA A 26 -13.75 4.36 -9.46
N MET A 27 -12.93 5.44 -9.39
CA MET A 27 -13.24 6.61 -8.58
C MET A 27 -14.53 7.30 -9.02
N GLN A 28 -14.81 7.40 -10.32
CA GLN A 28 -16.09 7.94 -10.82
C GLN A 28 -17.29 7.12 -10.38
N LYS A 29 -17.19 5.78 -10.40
CA LYS A 29 -18.25 4.89 -9.90
C LYS A 29 -18.48 5.11 -8.39
N ILE A 30 -17.41 5.23 -7.60
CA ILE A 30 -17.49 5.48 -6.16
C ILE A 30 -18.19 6.81 -5.87
N GLN A 31 -17.81 7.89 -6.58
CA GLN A 31 -18.43 9.20 -6.43
C GLN A 31 -19.89 9.27 -6.92
N GLY A 32 -20.34 8.31 -7.71
CA GLY A 32 -21.74 8.16 -8.14
C GLY A 32 -22.56 7.25 -7.22
N ALA A 33 -21.94 6.52 -6.30
CA ALA A 33 -22.61 5.49 -5.52
C ALA A 33 -23.40 6.03 -4.32
N LYS A 34 -24.53 5.37 -4.01
CA LYS A 34 -25.35 5.61 -2.83
C LYS A 34 -25.31 4.40 -1.93
N VAL A 35 -24.95 4.58 -0.67
CA VAL A 35 -24.82 3.51 0.33
C VAL A 35 -25.78 3.75 1.49
N LEU A 36 -26.50 2.71 1.92
CA LEU A 36 -27.28 2.70 3.16
C LEU A 36 -26.48 1.97 4.26
N LEU A 37 -26.27 2.62 5.38
CA LEU A 37 -25.64 2.03 6.56
C LEU A 37 -26.63 2.03 7.72
N SER A 38 -27.02 0.86 8.19
CA SER A 38 -27.88 0.66 9.35
C SER A 38 -27.10 0.12 10.54
N GLY A 39 -27.24 0.79 11.68
CA GLY A 39 -26.48 0.57 12.90
C GLY A 39 -25.27 1.52 13.00
N LEU A 40 -25.21 2.34 14.04
CA LEU A 40 -24.16 3.35 14.26
C LEU A 40 -23.51 3.22 15.64
N GLN A 41 -23.35 2.00 16.10
CA GLN A 41 -22.40 1.68 17.17
C GLN A 41 -20.96 1.84 16.66
N GLY A 42 -19.95 1.46 17.43
CA GLY A 42 -18.55 1.62 17.06
C GLY A 42 -18.19 1.07 15.68
N LEU A 43 -18.71 -0.12 15.33
CA LEU A 43 -18.51 -0.75 14.03
C LEU A 43 -19.10 0.09 12.89
N GLY A 44 -20.34 0.55 13.05
CA GLY A 44 -20.99 1.42 12.05
C GLY A 44 -20.29 2.77 11.89
N ALA A 45 -19.75 3.33 12.98
CA ALA A 45 -18.94 4.56 12.93
C ALA A 45 -17.66 4.39 12.10
N GLU A 46 -16.98 3.25 12.24
CA GLU A 46 -15.78 2.94 11.44
C GLU A 46 -16.11 2.76 9.95
N VAL A 47 -17.21 2.05 9.64
CA VAL A 47 -17.71 1.92 8.26
C VAL A 47 -18.04 3.31 7.68
N ALA A 48 -18.81 4.13 8.41
CA ALA A 48 -19.20 5.46 7.98
C ALA A 48 -17.98 6.34 7.69
N LYS A 49 -17.00 6.39 8.63
CA LYS A 49 -15.73 7.12 8.45
C LYS A 49 -15.02 6.70 7.17
N ASN A 50 -14.82 5.40 6.98
CA ASN A 50 -14.08 4.88 5.84
C ASN A 50 -14.78 5.18 4.51
N LEU A 51 -16.11 5.01 4.43
CA LEU A 51 -16.88 5.31 3.21
C LEU A 51 -16.86 6.80 2.84
N VAL A 52 -16.97 7.68 3.83
CA VAL A 52 -16.93 9.13 3.58
C VAL A 52 -15.54 9.59 3.16
N LEU A 53 -14.47 9.08 3.79
CA LEU A 53 -13.09 9.38 3.37
C LEU A 53 -12.77 8.85 1.98
N MET A 54 -13.33 7.68 1.62
CA MET A 54 -13.22 7.11 0.27
C MET A 54 -13.89 7.97 -0.80
N GLY A 55 -14.87 8.80 -0.42
CA GLY A 55 -15.53 9.73 -1.33
C GLY A 55 -16.73 9.13 -2.06
N VAL A 56 -17.54 8.28 -1.42
CA VAL A 56 -18.82 7.80 -1.98
C VAL A 56 -19.75 8.97 -2.30
N GLY A 57 -20.63 8.81 -3.29
CA GLY A 57 -21.53 9.89 -3.71
C GLY A 57 -22.48 10.33 -2.61
N SER A 58 -23.11 9.38 -1.92
CA SER A 58 -23.93 9.66 -0.73
C SER A 58 -23.92 8.48 0.24
N LEU A 59 -24.01 8.83 1.54
CA LEU A 59 -24.14 7.88 2.64
C LEU A 59 -25.42 8.20 3.42
N THR A 60 -26.35 7.25 3.49
CA THR A 60 -27.56 7.38 4.32
C THR A 60 -27.36 6.60 5.61
N LEU A 61 -27.44 7.29 6.74
CA LEU A 61 -27.31 6.74 8.08
C LEU A 61 -28.69 6.36 8.61
N HIS A 62 -28.81 5.15 9.14
CA HIS A 62 -30.00 4.64 9.78
C HIS A 62 -29.66 4.01 11.13
N ASP A 63 -30.09 4.61 12.23
CA ASP A 63 -30.07 4.01 13.57
C ASP A 63 -31.08 4.73 14.46
N PRO A 64 -32.24 4.12 14.77
CA PRO A 64 -33.26 4.73 15.59
C PRO A 64 -32.96 4.68 17.10
N HIS A 65 -31.93 3.93 17.52
CA HIS A 65 -31.67 3.71 18.93
C HIS A 65 -30.95 4.92 19.57
N PRO A 66 -31.23 5.18 20.85
CA PRO A 66 -30.55 6.23 21.59
C PRO A 66 -29.09 5.84 21.93
N THR A 67 -28.26 6.87 22.07
CA THR A 67 -26.88 6.74 22.54
C THR A 67 -26.84 6.31 24.01
N CYS A 68 -25.97 5.35 24.33
CA CYS A 68 -25.75 4.86 25.70
C CYS A 68 -24.25 4.87 26.06
N TRP A 69 -23.92 4.69 27.33
CA TRP A 69 -22.53 4.69 27.80
C TRP A 69 -21.63 3.66 27.10
N SER A 70 -22.17 2.48 26.81
CA SER A 70 -21.40 1.44 26.12
C SER A 70 -21.01 1.80 24.69
N ASP A 71 -21.73 2.73 24.03
CA ASP A 71 -21.39 3.21 22.69
C ASP A 71 -20.09 4.00 22.70
N LEU A 72 -19.84 4.79 23.76
CA LEU A 72 -18.66 5.65 23.87
C LEU A 72 -17.32 4.88 23.93
N ALA A 73 -17.38 3.56 24.16
CA ALA A 73 -16.21 2.69 24.14
C ALA A 73 -15.58 2.57 22.74
N ALA A 74 -16.39 2.67 21.68
CA ALA A 74 -15.93 2.47 20.31
C ALA A 74 -16.49 3.48 19.31
N GLN A 75 -17.58 4.19 19.63
CA GLN A 75 -18.22 5.17 18.75
C GLN A 75 -17.62 6.56 18.97
N PHE A 76 -16.68 6.97 18.11
CA PHE A 76 -15.86 8.18 18.28
C PHE A 76 -16.49 9.47 17.73
N PHE A 77 -17.67 9.40 17.12
CA PHE A 77 -18.46 10.59 16.74
C PHE A 77 -19.39 11.03 17.86
N LEU A 78 -19.52 10.26 18.94
CA LEU A 78 -20.40 10.54 20.07
C LEU A 78 -19.59 10.98 21.29
N SER A 79 -20.22 11.80 22.10
CA SER A 79 -19.70 12.28 23.38
C SER A 79 -20.72 12.05 24.50
N GLU A 80 -20.33 12.29 25.75
CA GLU A 80 -21.23 12.22 26.90
C GLU A 80 -22.44 13.15 26.80
N GLN A 81 -22.30 14.23 25.99
CA GLN A 81 -23.39 15.18 25.75
C GLN A 81 -24.47 14.64 24.79
N ASP A 82 -24.18 13.56 24.09
CA ASP A 82 -25.08 12.94 23.12
C ASP A 82 -25.88 11.78 23.70
N LEU A 83 -25.71 11.46 24.98
CA LEU A 83 -26.47 10.43 25.67
C LEU A 83 -27.99 10.69 25.50
N GLU A 84 -28.74 9.60 25.26
CA GLU A 84 -30.18 9.59 24.99
C GLU A 84 -30.63 10.21 23.65
N ARG A 85 -29.70 10.79 22.84
CA ARG A 85 -30.01 11.22 21.48
C ARG A 85 -29.87 10.06 20.49
N SER A 86 -30.60 10.12 19.35
CA SER A 86 -30.41 9.15 18.28
C SER A 86 -28.94 9.13 17.81
N ARG A 87 -28.33 7.95 17.71
CA ARG A 87 -26.94 7.79 17.24
C ARG A 87 -26.74 8.37 15.85
N ALA A 88 -27.73 8.15 14.94
CA ALA A 88 -27.66 8.68 13.58
C ALA A 88 -27.65 10.20 13.56
N GLU A 89 -28.57 10.84 14.31
CA GLU A 89 -28.68 12.30 14.36
C GLU A 89 -27.46 12.94 15.02
N ALA A 90 -26.95 12.35 16.10
CA ALA A 90 -25.79 12.88 16.81
C ALA A 90 -24.50 12.76 16.00
N SER A 91 -24.37 11.72 15.16
CA SER A 91 -23.16 11.46 14.36
C SER A 91 -23.14 12.22 13.03
N GLN A 92 -24.28 12.57 12.43
CA GLN A 92 -24.38 13.06 11.05
C GLN A 92 -23.44 14.23 10.74
N GLU A 93 -23.46 15.25 11.58
CA GLU A 93 -22.68 16.47 11.35
C GLU A 93 -21.16 16.18 11.35
N LEU A 94 -20.68 15.33 12.27
CA LEU A 94 -19.26 15.00 12.37
C LEU A 94 -18.81 14.08 11.24
N VAL A 95 -19.65 13.14 10.82
CA VAL A 95 -19.42 12.30 9.65
C VAL A 95 -19.34 13.17 8.38
N ALA A 96 -20.26 14.10 8.18
CA ALA A 96 -20.28 15.02 7.03
C ALA A 96 -19.05 15.97 7.00
N LYS A 97 -18.50 16.32 8.15
CA LYS A 97 -17.29 17.17 8.23
C LYS A 97 -16.02 16.50 7.71
N LEU A 98 -15.95 15.16 7.70
CA LEU A 98 -14.78 14.43 7.22
C LEU A 98 -14.51 14.69 5.73
N ASN A 99 -15.59 14.77 4.92
CA ASN A 99 -15.47 15.03 3.50
C ASN A 99 -16.73 15.72 2.97
N ARG A 100 -16.60 17.00 2.67
CA ARG A 100 -17.72 17.85 2.20
C ARG A 100 -18.25 17.49 0.81
N ALA A 101 -17.53 16.68 0.05
CA ALA A 101 -17.97 16.21 -1.26
C ALA A 101 -19.02 15.10 -1.16
N VAL A 102 -19.12 14.42 -0.01
CA VAL A 102 -20.05 13.32 0.25
C VAL A 102 -21.33 13.86 0.87
N GLN A 103 -22.47 13.49 0.30
CA GLN A 103 -23.77 13.83 0.86
C GLN A 103 -24.11 12.83 1.98
N VAL A 104 -24.21 13.31 3.24
CA VAL A 104 -24.60 12.47 4.39
C VAL A 104 -26.04 12.77 4.80
N CYS A 105 -26.91 11.77 4.66
CA CYS A 105 -28.34 11.86 4.95
C CYS A 105 -28.70 10.98 6.16
N ILE A 106 -29.87 11.20 6.76
CA ILE A 106 -30.46 10.35 7.81
C ILE A 106 -31.77 9.75 7.29
N HIS A 107 -31.99 8.49 7.59
CA HIS A 107 -33.28 7.84 7.46
C HIS A 107 -33.77 7.36 8.84
N THR A 108 -34.99 7.72 9.22
CA THR A 108 -35.54 7.40 10.55
C THR A 108 -36.68 6.38 10.50
N GLY A 109 -37.16 6.01 9.30
CA GLY A 109 -38.24 5.04 9.09
C GLY A 109 -37.71 3.61 8.97
N ASP A 110 -38.64 2.66 8.83
CA ASP A 110 -38.31 1.26 8.57
C ASP A 110 -37.59 1.07 7.23
N ILE A 111 -36.73 0.06 7.14
CA ILE A 111 -36.11 -0.34 5.88
C ILE A 111 -37.15 -1.09 5.03
N THR A 112 -37.68 -0.42 4.00
CA THR A 112 -38.69 -0.95 3.08
C THR A 112 -38.06 -1.34 1.73
N LYS A 113 -38.82 -2.12 0.94
CA LYS A 113 -38.38 -2.51 -0.40
C LYS A 113 -38.16 -1.31 -1.32
N GLU A 114 -39.02 -0.30 -1.21
CA GLU A 114 -38.98 0.94 -2.01
C GLU A 114 -37.69 1.73 -1.68
N LEU A 115 -37.33 1.82 -0.40
CA LEU A 115 -36.12 2.47 0.05
C LEU A 115 -34.87 1.78 -0.53
N LEU A 116 -34.82 0.45 -0.50
CA LEU A 116 -33.66 -0.33 -0.96
C LEU A 116 -33.32 -0.11 -2.43
N LEU A 117 -34.28 0.19 -3.29
CA LEU A 117 -34.07 0.45 -4.72
C LEU A 117 -33.23 1.70 -5.01
N ASP A 118 -33.10 2.60 -4.04
CA ASP A 118 -32.30 3.83 -4.20
C ASP A 118 -30.80 3.60 -3.97
N PHE A 119 -30.38 2.44 -3.48
CA PHE A 119 -29.01 2.17 -3.09
C PHE A 119 -28.34 1.08 -3.92
N GLN A 120 -27.03 1.21 -4.14
CA GLN A 120 -26.19 0.17 -4.73
C GLN A 120 -25.74 -0.84 -3.68
N VAL A 121 -25.49 -0.37 -2.46
CA VAL A 121 -25.00 -1.22 -1.38
C VAL A 121 -25.73 -0.91 -0.08
N VAL A 122 -26.08 -1.96 0.65
CA VAL A 122 -26.71 -1.89 1.98
C VAL A 122 -25.83 -2.61 2.97
N VAL A 123 -25.47 -1.94 4.07
CA VAL A 123 -24.64 -2.50 5.15
C VAL A 123 -25.45 -2.49 6.45
N LEU A 124 -25.60 -3.66 7.06
CA LEU A 124 -26.14 -3.79 8.41
C LEU A 124 -25.01 -4.06 9.40
N THR A 125 -24.98 -3.32 10.51
CA THR A 125 -24.03 -3.55 11.60
C THR A 125 -24.78 -3.81 12.91
N THR A 126 -24.30 -4.78 13.67
CA THR A 126 -24.82 -5.11 15.03
C THR A 126 -26.35 -5.27 15.08
N SER A 127 -26.93 -5.86 14.04
CA SER A 127 -28.37 -6.02 13.86
C SER A 127 -28.85 -7.41 14.30
N LYS A 128 -30.19 -7.55 14.56
CA LYS A 128 -30.79 -8.82 14.87
C LYS A 128 -30.87 -9.74 13.64
N LEU A 129 -30.71 -11.04 13.83
CA LEU A 129 -30.74 -12.02 12.74
C LEU A 129 -32.03 -11.96 11.90
N GLU A 130 -33.19 -11.70 12.54
CA GLU A 130 -34.47 -11.56 11.82
C GLU A 130 -34.45 -10.39 10.82
N GLU A 131 -33.88 -9.27 11.22
CA GLU A 131 -33.69 -8.10 10.35
C GLU A 131 -32.69 -8.39 9.22
N GLN A 132 -31.57 -9.04 9.54
CA GLN A 132 -30.58 -9.46 8.55
C GLN A 132 -31.20 -10.35 7.47
N LEU A 133 -31.97 -11.36 7.87
CA LEU A 133 -32.69 -12.27 6.96
C LEU A 133 -33.73 -11.54 6.10
N LYS A 134 -34.52 -10.64 6.71
CA LYS A 134 -35.55 -9.87 6.01
C LYS A 134 -34.93 -8.96 4.95
N VAL A 135 -33.94 -8.15 5.34
CA VAL A 135 -33.29 -7.18 4.46
C VAL A 135 -32.43 -7.90 3.41
N GLY A 136 -31.65 -8.91 3.81
CA GLY A 136 -30.83 -9.70 2.90
C GLY A 136 -31.63 -10.39 1.81
N THR A 137 -32.76 -11.01 2.15
CA THR A 137 -33.66 -11.63 1.14
C THR A 137 -34.21 -10.59 0.15
N LEU A 138 -34.50 -9.37 0.61
CA LEU A 138 -34.96 -8.30 -0.28
C LEU A 138 -33.83 -7.80 -1.18
N CYS A 139 -32.64 -7.55 -0.62
CA CYS A 139 -31.48 -7.07 -1.40
C CYS A 139 -31.08 -8.07 -2.47
N HIS A 140 -30.96 -9.36 -2.14
CA HIS A 140 -30.64 -10.41 -3.12
C HIS A 140 -31.63 -10.45 -4.29
N LYS A 141 -32.94 -10.39 -4.01
CA LYS A 141 -34.00 -10.36 -5.05
C LYS A 141 -33.98 -9.08 -5.89
N LEU A 142 -33.49 -7.98 -5.35
CA LEU A 142 -33.45 -6.68 -6.04
C LEU A 142 -32.12 -6.46 -6.78
N GLY A 143 -31.12 -7.34 -6.60
CA GLY A 143 -29.78 -7.17 -7.14
C GLY A 143 -29.01 -6.03 -6.47
N VAL A 144 -29.31 -5.72 -5.20
CA VAL A 144 -28.60 -4.74 -4.38
C VAL A 144 -27.54 -5.47 -3.57
N CYS A 145 -26.29 -5.03 -3.61
CA CYS A 145 -25.22 -5.65 -2.82
C CYS A 145 -25.49 -5.48 -1.32
N PHE A 146 -25.33 -6.55 -0.57
CA PHE A 146 -25.69 -6.62 0.83
C PHE A 146 -24.55 -7.13 1.69
N LEU A 147 -24.30 -6.43 2.81
CA LEU A 147 -23.27 -6.79 3.78
C LEU A 147 -23.85 -6.81 5.19
N VAL A 148 -23.41 -7.77 5.99
CA VAL A 148 -23.66 -7.82 7.43
C VAL A 148 -22.32 -7.88 8.14
N ALA A 149 -22.05 -6.93 9.04
CA ALA A 149 -20.89 -6.95 9.90
C ALA A 149 -21.29 -6.90 11.37
N ASP A 150 -20.65 -7.72 12.20
CA ASP A 150 -20.93 -7.76 13.64
C ASP A 150 -19.64 -8.01 14.44
N THR A 151 -19.59 -7.46 15.65
CA THR A 151 -18.51 -7.69 16.62
C THR A 151 -19.11 -8.03 17.98
N ARG A 152 -18.58 -9.08 18.62
CA ARG A 152 -18.99 -9.54 19.94
C ARG A 152 -17.75 -9.77 20.79
N GLY A 153 -17.41 -8.81 21.66
CA GLY A 153 -16.17 -8.84 22.42
C GLY A 153 -14.95 -8.96 21.53
N LEU A 154 -14.25 -10.09 21.64
CA LEU A 154 -13.03 -10.40 20.91
C LEU A 154 -13.24 -11.11 19.56
N VAL A 155 -14.48 -11.27 19.11
CA VAL A 155 -14.79 -11.96 17.85
C VAL A 155 -15.57 -11.05 16.92
N GLY A 156 -15.34 -11.19 15.62
CA GLY A 156 -16.02 -10.47 14.56
C GLY A 156 -16.45 -11.37 13.41
N GLN A 157 -17.56 -11.03 12.76
CA GLN A 157 -18.03 -11.68 11.53
C GLN A 157 -18.37 -10.65 10.46
N LEU A 158 -18.18 -11.04 9.22
CA LEU A 158 -18.61 -10.29 8.03
C LEU A 158 -19.22 -11.28 7.04
N PHE A 159 -20.37 -10.91 6.49
CA PHE A 159 -21.03 -11.61 5.40
C PHE A 159 -21.23 -10.69 4.21
N CYS A 160 -21.02 -11.21 3.00
CA CYS A 160 -21.20 -10.48 1.75
C CYS A 160 -22.14 -11.25 0.82
N ASP A 161 -23.06 -10.52 0.18
CA ASP A 161 -23.93 -11.02 -0.89
C ASP A 161 -24.00 -9.98 -2.02
N PHE A 162 -23.33 -10.26 -3.13
CA PHE A 162 -23.29 -9.38 -4.31
C PHE A 162 -24.18 -9.91 -5.45
N GLY A 163 -25.03 -10.92 -5.15
CA GLY A 163 -25.94 -11.54 -6.12
C GLY A 163 -25.30 -12.69 -6.92
N GLU A 164 -26.06 -13.24 -7.86
CA GLU A 164 -25.67 -14.46 -8.59
C GLU A 164 -24.66 -14.21 -9.74
N ASP A 165 -24.63 -13.00 -10.30
CA ASP A 165 -23.83 -12.65 -11.51
C ASP A 165 -22.94 -11.41 -11.32
N PHE A 166 -22.21 -11.32 -10.20
CA PHE A 166 -21.33 -10.18 -9.96
C PHE A 166 -20.05 -10.30 -10.79
N THR A 167 -19.78 -9.32 -11.66
CA THR A 167 -18.59 -9.32 -12.51
C THR A 167 -17.49 -8.44 -11.94
N VAL A 168 -16.37 -9.07 -11.59
CA VAL A 168 -15.12 -8.42 -11.18
C VAL A 168 -14.30 -8.11 -12.44
N GLN A 169 -14.09 -6.83 -12.73
CA GLN A 169 -13.37 -6.37 -13.92
C GLN A 169 -11.86 -6.56 -13.79
N ASP A 170 -11.32 -6.33 -12.61
CA ASP A 170 -9.90 -6.48 -12.28
C ASP A 170 -9.78 -7.34 -11.01
N PRO A 171 -9.64 -8.67 -11.17
CA PRO A 171 -9.68 -9.60 -10.03
C PRO A 171 -8.40 -9.61 -9.19
N THR A 172 -7.28 -9.07 -9.70
CA THR A 172 -5.97 -9.08 -9.04
C THR A 172 -5.51 -7.67 -8.69
N GLU A 173 -4.83 -7.52 -7.58
CA GLU A 173 -4.24 -6.25 -7.15
C GLU A 173 -2.94 -5.92 -7.88
N ALA A 174 -2.30 -6.92 -8.51
CA ALA A 174 -1.05 -6.74 -9.22
C ALA A 174 -1.24 -5.95 -10.52
N GLU A 175 -0.25 -5.14 -10.87
CA GLU A 175 -0.18 -4.53 -12.21
C GLU A 175 -0.10 -5.63 -13.28
N PRO A 176 -0.62 -5.40 -14.51
CA PRO A 176 -0.46 -6.34 -15.61
C PRO A 176 1.01 -6.66 -15.84
N LEU A 177 1.33 -7.94 -15.98
CA LEU A 177 2.70 -8.37 -16.25
C LEU A 177 3.16 -7.80 -17.59
N THR A 178 4.36 -7.20 -17.60
CA THR A 178 4.99 -6.68 -18.80
C THR A 178 6.40 -7.23 -18.94
N ALA A 179 6.78 -7.63 -20.15
CA ALA A 179 8.15 -8.08 -20.41
C ALA A 179 8.64 -7.60 -21.77
N ALA A 180 9.94 -7.31 -21.86
CA ALA A 180 10.59 -6.95 -23.11
C ALA A 180 10.88 -8.20 -23.94
N ILE A 181 10.60 -8.10 -25.24
CA ILE A 181 10.78 -9.18 -26.21
C ILE A 181 12.25 -9.22 -26.66
N GLN A 182 12.83 -10.42 -26.64
CA GLN A 182 14.14 -10.69 -27.19
C GLN A 182 14.04 -11.15 -28.65
N HIS A 183 13.16 -12.10 -28.94
CA HIS A 183 12.96 -12.67 -30.27
C HIS A 183 11.56 -13.26 -30.41
N ILE A 184 11.05 -13.25 -31.67
CA ILE A 184 9.82 -13.96 -32.03
C ILE A 184 10.11 -14.77 -33.30
N SER A 185 9.85 -16.09 -33.24
CA SER A 185 9.99 -16.93 -34.42
C SER A 185 8.78 -16.91 -35.33
N GLN A 186 8.98 -17.04 -36.63
CA GLN A 186 7.90 -17.42 -37.57
C GLN A 186 7.64 -18.92 -37.44
N GLY A 187 6.40 -19.30 -37.13
CA GLY A 187 6.04 -20.71 -36.94
C GLY A 187 4.58 -20.92 -36.54
N SER A 188 4.19 -22.16 -36.42
CA SER A 188 2.87 -22.58 -35.91
C SER A 188 3.07 -23.75 -34.94
N PRO A 189 3.23 -23.49 -33.60
CA PRO A 189 3.17 -22.17 -32.96
C PRO A 189 4.43 -21.30 -33.15
N GLY A 190 4.24 -19.99 -33.13
CA GLY A 190 5.34 -19.03 -32.98
C GLY A 190 5.91 -19.04 -31.57
N ILE A 191 7.24 -18.91 -31.44
CA ILE A 191 7.93 -18.89 -30.15
C ILE A 191 8.38 -17.47 -29.83
N LEU A 192 7.92 -16.97 -28.71
CA LEU A 192 8.32 -15.70 -28.11
C LEU A 192 9.39 -15.95 -27.05
N THR A 193 10.56 -15.35 -27.21
CA THR A 193 11.62 -15.35 -26.19
C THR A 193 11.67 -14.01 -25.52
N LEU A 194 11.68 -14.00 -24.20
CA LEU A 194 11.73 -12.78 -23.37
C LEU A 194 13.18 -12.45 -22.99
N LYS A 195 13.48 -11.15 -22.80
CA LYS A 195 14.80 -10.70 -22.31
C LYS A 195 15.02 -11.02 -20.83
N THR A 196 13.94 -11.19 -20.08
CA THR A 196 13.93 -11.61 -18.67
C THR A 196 13.22 -12.95 -18.55
N GLU A 197 13.53 -13.71 -17.50
CA GLU A 197 12.85 -14.99 -17.26
C GLU A 197 11.32 -14.83 -17.23
N ALA A 198 10.60 -15.73 -17.91
CA ALA A 198 9.13 -15.75 -17.98
C ALA A 198 8.45 -16.21 -16.68
N GLN A 199 9.10 -16.01 -15.52
CA GLN A 199 8.75 -16.62 -14.23
C GLN A 199 7.33 -16.33 -13.73
N ASN A 200 6.67 -15.29 -14.22
CA ASN A 200 5.38 -14.83 -13.70
C ASN A 200 4.20 -15.04 -14.65
N PHE A 201 4.43 -15.32 -15.94
CA PHE A 201 3.35 -15.65 -16.86
C PHE A 201 2.80 -17.05 -16.60
N CYS A 202 1.49 -17.19 -16.66
CA CYS A 202 0.79 -18.46 -16.48
C CYS A 202 0.29 -19.00 -17.82
N ASP A 203 0.10 -20.32 -17.86
CA ASP A 203 -0.49 -20.98 -19.03
C ASP A 203 -1.89 -20.44 -19.29
N VAL A 204 -2.20 -20.14 -20.55
CA VAL A 204 -3.51 -19.58 -21.00
C VAL A 204 -3.73 -18.09 -20.63
N ASP A 205 -2.74 -17.38 -20.09
CA ASP A 205 -2.85 -15.91 -19.98
C ASP A 205 -3.07 -15.30 -21.37
N LEU A 206 -3.82 -14.21 -21.41
CA LEU A 206 -3.94 -13.39 -22.62
C LEU A 206 -2.90 -12.28 -22.59
N VAL A 207 -2.26 -12.06 -23.74
CA VAL A 207 -1.29 -10.99 -23.89
C VAL A 207 -1.54 -10.15 -25.13
N THR A 208 -1.15 -8.88 -25.06
CA THR A 208 -1.07 -7.93 -26.17
C THR A 208 0.38 -7.56 -26.43
N PHE A 209 0.64 -7.05 -27.63
CA PHE A 209 1.97 -6.69 -28.09
C PHE A 209 2.01 -5.23 -28.52
N SER A 210 3.11 -4.58 -28.27
CA SER A 210 3.34 -3.19 -28.69
C SER A 210 4.82 -2.93 -28.99
N GLY A 211 5.10 -2.01 -29.91
CA GLY A 211 6.46 -1.57 -30.22
C GLY A 211 7.36 -2.60 -30.91
N ILE A 212 6.80 -3.60 -31.59
CA ILE A 212 7.54 -4.59 -32.40
C ILE A 212 7.91 -3.99 -33.73
N GLU A 213 9.19 -4.09 -34.12
CA GLU A 213 9.71 -3.77 -35.44
C GLU A 213 9.83 -5.06 -36.28
N GLY A 214 9.40 -5.02 -37.52
CA GLY A 214 9.41 -6.15 -38.44
C GLY A 214 8.07 -6.92 -38.44
N MET A 215 7.78 -7.71 -37.42
CA MET A 215 6.52 -8.47 -37.25
C MET A 215 5.39 -7.57 -36.72
N VAL A 216 5.09 -6.51 -37.50
CA VAL A 216 4.14 -5.45 -37.06
C VAL A 216 2.70 -5.93 -36.92
N GLU A 217 2.35 -7.08 -37.47
CA GLU A 217 1.02 -7.70 -37.41
C GLU A 217 0.61 -8.03 -35.97
N LEU A 218 1.57 -8.15 -35.07
CA LEU A 218 1.31 -8.34 -33.63
C LEU A 218 0.96 -7.04 -32.91
N ASN A 219 1.43 -5.87 -33.40
CA ASN A 219 1.15 -4.59 -32.76
C ASN A 219 -0.33 -4.25 -32.84
N GLY A 220 -1.02 -4.21 -31.69
CA GLY A 220 -2.45 -3.88 -31.64
C GLY A 220 -3.38 -4.99 -32.14
N CYS A 221 -2.88 -6.23 -32.33
CA CYS A 221 -3.76 -7.37 -32.58
C CYS A 221 -4.64 -7.69 -31.36
N ASP A 222 -5.71 -8.46 -31.57
CA ASP A 222 -6.53 -8.98 -30.48
C ASP A 222 -5.67 -9.77 -29.50
N PRO A 223 -6.01 -9.75 -28.17
CA PRO A 223 -5.26 -10.48 -27.15
C PRO A 223 -5.08 -11.95 -27.50
N ARG A 224 -3.84 -12.43 -27.42
CA ARG A 224 -3.48 -13.82 -27.77
C ARG A 224 -3.23 -14.65 -26.52
N PRO A 225 -3.72 -15.90 -26.47
CA PRO A 225 -3.36 -16.82 -25.40
C PRO A 225 -1.91 -17.25 -25.56
N ILE A 226 -1.21 -17.40 -24.42
CA ILE A 226 0.15 -17.93 -24.35
C ILE A 226 0.20 -19.30 -23.68
N HIS A 227 1.21 -20.10 -24.03
CA HIS A 227 1.57 -21.32 -23.34
C HIS A 227 3.02 -21.24 -22.93
N VAL A 228 3.28 -21.45 -21.62
CA VAL A 228 4.64 -21.35 -21.03
C VAL A 228 5.39 -22.66 -21.28
N ARG A 229 6.49 -22.59 -22.04
CA ARG A 229 7.37 -23.75 -22.24
C ARG A 229 8.28 -23.92 -21.03
N GLY A 230 8.45 -25.17 -20.56
CA GLY A 230 9.41 -25.50 -19.53
C GLY A 230 8.89 -25.59 -18.08
N LYS A 231 7.66 -25.18 -17.78
CA LYS A 231 7.03 -25.54 -16.48
C LYS A 231 6.39 -26.93 -16.57
N PRO A 232 6.71 -27.88 -15.64
CA PRO A 232 6.00 -29.15 -15.60
C PRO A 232 4.53 -28.88 -15.28
N THR A 233 3.64 -29.21 -16.23
CA THR A 233 2.20 -29.21 -15.99
C THR A 233 1.91 -30.28 -14.94
N LEU A 234 1.66 -29.87 -13.70
CA LEU A 234 1.10 -30.76 -12.68
C LEU A 234 -0.35 -31.05 -13.05
N SER A 235 -0.54 -32.06 -13.90
CA SER A 235 -1.85 -32.66 -14.05
C SER A 235 -2.26 -33.21 -12.68
N THR A 236 -3.32 -32.66 -12.10
CA THR A 236 -3.98 -33.24 -10.93
C THR A 236 -4.60 -34.58 -11.31
N THR A 237 -3.77 -35.62 -11.45
CA THR A 237 -4.24 -36.99 -11.45
C THR A 237 -4.65 -37.30 -10.03
N ARG A 238 -5.95 -37.41 -9.79
CA ARG A 238 -6.50 -38.02 -8.57
C ARG A 238 -5.84 -39.38 -8.39
N LEU A 239 -4.90 -39.48 -7.48
CA LEU A 239 -4.44 -40.77 -6.98
C LEU A 239 -5.58 -41.35 -6.14
N SER A 240 -6.34 -42.27 -6.73
CA SER A 240 -7.21 -43.16 -5.98
C SER A 240 -6.33 -44.08 -5.13
N THR A 241 -6.21 -43.79 -3.86
CA THR A 241 -5.54 -44.66 -2.92
C THR A 241 -6.50 -45.74 -2.44
N GLN A 242 -6.46 -46.90 -3.09
CA GLN A 242 -6.72 -48.15 -2.37
C GLN A 242 -5.34 -48.68 -1.94
N ALA A 243 -5.04 -48.62 -0.66
CA ALA A 243 -3.96 -49.40 -0.05
C ALA A 243 -4.09 -49.43 1.49
N PRO A 244 -3.58 -50.49 2.13
CA PRO A 244 -4.05 -50.93 3.41
C PRO A 244 -3.31 -50.29 4.57
N ILE A 245 -4.05 -50.12 5.64
CA ILE A 245 -3.71 -50.10 7.08
C ILE A 245 -2.21 -49.98 7.42
N GLY A 246 -1.85 -48.80 7.98
CA GLY A 246 -0.62 -48.59 8.76
C GLY A 246 0.47 -47.80 8.05
N GLY A 247 0.39 -46.52 8.04
CA GLY A 247 1.43 -45.63 7.52
C GLY A 247 1.15 -44.17 7.70
N THR A 248 2.14 -43.47 8.17
CA THR A 248 2.21 -42.01 8.28
C THR A 248 1.81 -41.31 6.97
N HIS A 249 0.83 -40.47 7.00
CA HIS A 249 0.47 -39.66 5.84
C HIS A 249 1.40 -38.45 5.74
N SER A 250 2.12 -38.33 4.65
CA SER A 250 2.94 -37.18 4.31
C SER A 250 2.16 -36.30 3.32
N LEU A 251 1.87 -35.06 3.68
CA LEU A 251 1.34 -34.06 2.76
C LEU A 251 2.52 -33.27 2.20
N VAL A 252 2.71 -33.32 0.89
CA VAL A 252 3.68 -32.49 0.18
C VAL A 252 2.95 -31.25 -0.31
N LEU A 253 3.26 -30.10 0.26
CA LEU A 253 2.79 -28.81 -0.24
C LEU A 253 3.89 -28.24 -1.13
N VAL A 254 3.57 -28.00 -2.39
CA VAL A 254 4.47 -27.32 -3.34
C VAL A 254 4.09 -25.85 -3.34
N LEU A 255 4.95 -25.00 -2.81
CA LEU A 255 4.83 -23.55 -2.82
C LEU A 255 6.00 -22.96 -3.62
N GLY A 256 5.75 -22.66 -4.90
CA GLY A 256 6.75 -22.08 -5.79
C GLY A 256 7.97 -22.97 -6.02
N ASP A 257 9.12 -22.40 -6.33
CA ASP A 257 10.37 -23.13 -6.66
C ASP A 257 11.09 -23.77 -5.45
N ARG A 258 10.46 -23.84 -4.29
CA ARG A 258 11.00 -24.49 -3.09
C ARG A 258 10.07 -25.55 -2.55
N PHE A 259 10.56 -26.78 -2.46
CA PHE A 259 9.89 -27.90 -1.81
C PHE A 259 10.15 -27.83 -0.31
N SER A 260 9.07 -27.75 0.48
CA SER A 260 9.15 -27.94 1.93
C SER A 260 8.31 -29.15 2.32
N LEU A 261 8.95 -30.14 2.90
CA LEU A 261 8.30 -31.37 3.37
C LEU A 261 7.86 -31.15 4.82
N TYR A 262 6.57 -31.16 5.08
CA TYR A 262 6.02 -31.12 6.44
C TYR A 262 5.52 -32.52 6.82
N LEU A 263 6.14 -33.11 7.83
CA LEU A 263 5.69 -34.38 8.44
C LEU A 263 4.82 -34.04 9.65
N PHE A 264 3.51 -34.27 9.54
CA PHE A 264 2.61 -34.21 10.69
C PHE A 264 2.46 -35.59 11.30
N GLN A 265 2.92 -35.79 12.53
CA GLN A 265 2.54 -36.90 13.37
C GLN A 265 1.31 -36.53 14.19
N HIS A 266 0.22 -37.27 13.98
CA HIS A 266 -0.93 -37.22 14.87
C HIS A 266 -0.58 -37.75 16.26
N GLY A 267 -0.67 -36.89 17.26
CA GLY A 267 -0.72 -37.27 18.66
C GLY A 267 0.56 -37.07 19.44
N ALA A 268 0.92 -35.82 19.75
CA ALA A 268 1.57 -35.46 21.02
C ALA A 268 1.61 -33.95 21.17
N ARG A 269 0.87 -33.44 22.15
CA ARG A 269 1.06 -32.09 22.69
C ARG A 269 2.42 -32.08 23.43
N SER A 270 3.47 -31.54 22.85
CA SER A 270 4.56 -30.94 23.60
C SER A 270 5.43 -30.07 22.68
N ARG A 271 5.71 -28.90 23.17
CA ARG A 271 6.39 -27.75 22.55
C ARG A 271 7.91 -27.87 22.47
N THR A 272 8.47 -29.07 22.39
CA THR A 272 9.95 -29.27 22.37
C THR A 272 10.30 -30.31 21.33
N GLN A 273 10.49 -29.82 20.09
CA GLN A 273 11.36 -30.38 19.05
C GLN A 273 11.03 -29.78 17.69
N MET A 274 11.42 -28.52 17.50
CA MET A 274 11.56 -27.92 16.18
C MET A 274 13.04 -27.62 15.93
N GLN A 275 13.82 -28.66 15.81
CA GLN A 275 15.24 -28.55 15.41
C GLN A 275 15.68 -29.86 14.77
N ASP A 276 15.23 -30.08 13.54
CA ASP A 276 15.96 -30.91 12.58
C ASP A 276 15.66 -30.39 11.18
N ARG A 277 16.41 -29.36 10.78
CA ARG A 277 16.58 -28.98 9.39
C ARG A 277 17.45 -30.06 8.73
N ILE A 278 16.84 -31.01 8.05
CA ILE A 278 17.56 -31.84 7.09
C ILE A 278 17.57 -31.07 5.78
N GLU A 279 18.72 -30.47 5.46
CA GLU A 279 19.02 -30.00 4.13
C GLU A 279 19.15 -31.19 3.17
N TYR A 280 18.08 -31.54 2.48
CA TYR A 280 18.14 -32.45 1.33
C TYR A 280 18.50 -31.66 0.06
N ASN A 281 19.73 -31.18 -0.03
CA ASN A 281 20.26 -30.56 -1.26
C ASN A 281 20.89 -31.57 -2.25
N GLU A 282 20.88 -32.87 -2.01
CA GLU A 282 21.57 -33.81 -2.87
C GLU A 282 20.73 -34.91 -3.52
N LEU A 283 19.41 -35.01 -3.34
CA LEU A 283 18.65 -36.15 -3.84
C LEU A 283 17.54 -35.87 -4.85
N LEU A 284 17.38 -34.66 -5.33
CA LEU A 284 16.52 -34.39 -6.47
C LEU A 284 17.27 -33.55 -7.52
N ARG A 285 18.21 -34.15 -8.22
CA ARG A 285 18.48 -33.76 -9.60
C ARG A 285 17.22 -34.10 -10.41
N VAL A 286 16.33 -33.10 -10.49
CA VAL A 286 15.29 -33.11 -11.53
C VAL A 286 16.03 -33.23 -12.86
N ARG A 287 15.73 -34.27 -13.64
CA ARG A 287 16.21 -34.40 -15.00
C ARG A 287 15.85 -33.12 -15.74
N SER A 288 16.87 -32.37 -16.15
CA SER A 288 16.69 -31.25 -17.07
C SER A 288 15.95 -31.81 -18.30
N HIS A 289 14.80 -31.24 -18.61
CA HIS A 289 14.14 -31.48 -19.88
C HIS A 289 15.00 -30.86 -20.97
N THR A 290 15.54 -31.72 -21.82
CA THR A 290 16.15 -31.34 -23.09
C THR A 290 15.07 -31.48 -24.17
N ASP A 291 15.12 -30.66 -25.23
CA ASP A 291 14.33 -30.84 -26.43
C ASP A 291 14.66 -32.19 -27.09
N GLU A 292 13.91 -32.57 -28.12
CA GLU A 292 14.17 -33.83 -28.90
C GLU A 292 15.57 -33.86 -29.51
N ALA A 293 16.31 -32.74 -29.55
CA ALA A 293 17.68 -32.60 -30.01
C ALA A 293 18.74 -32.64 -28.90
N GLY A 294 18.33 -32.71 -27.60
CA GLY A 294 19.24 -32.81 -26.45
C GLY A 294 19.80 -31.45 -25.92
N SER A 295 19.26 -30.33 -26.38
CA SER A 295 19.64 -29.00 -25.88
C SER A 295 18.82 -28.61 -24.65
N PRO A 296 19.40 -27.89 -23.65
CA PRO A 296 18.63 -27.38 -22.50
C PRO A 296 17.57 -26.38 -23.00
N LEU A 297 16.32 -26.56 -22.58
CA LEU A 297 15.27 -25.58 -22.84
C LEU A 297 15.59 -24.30 -22.04
N GLU A 298 15.73 -23.18 -22.74
CA GLU A 298 15.94 -21.87 -22.10
C GLU A 298 14.66 -21.45 -21.34
N ASP A 299 14.83 -21.16 -20.04
CA ASP A 299 13.79 -20.52 -19.24
C ASP A 299 13.47 -19.14 -19.85
N GLY A 300 12.20 -18.88 -20.14
CA GLY A 300 11.75 -17.58 -20.69
C GLY A 300 11.13 -17.64 -22.06
N THR A 301 10.68 -18.83 -22.53
CA THR A 301 10.01 -18.99 -23.81
C THR A 301 8.50 -19.21 -23.68
N LEU A 302 7.71 -18.52 -24.53
CA LEU A 302 6.25 -18.59 -24.59
C LEU A 302 5.80 -18.96 -26.00
N GLU A 303 4.79 -19.81 -26.13
CA GLU A 303 4.08 -20.02 -27.41
C GLU A 303 2.96 -19.00 -27.54
N ILE A 304 2.84 -18.36 -28.72
CA ILE A 304 1.89 -17.26 -28.98
C ILE A 304 0.90 -17.54 -30.12
N GLY A 305 0.73 -18.79 -30.49
CA GLY A 305 -0.12 -19.20 -31.59
C GLY A 305 0.57 -19.09 -32.97
N ASP A 306 -0.20 -19.02 -34.07
CA ASP A 306 0.35 -19.06 -35.41
C ASP A 306 0.92 -17.70 -35.87
N THR A 307 2.20 -17.71 -36.25
CA THR A 307 2.96 -16.56 -36.78
C THR A 307 3.62 -16.88 -38.13
N ALA A 308 3.31 -18.04 -38.72
CA ALA A 308 3.97 -18.57 -39.93
C ALA A 308 3.90 -17.60 -41.12
N ASN A 309 2.78 -16.85 -41.24
CA ASN A 309 2.54 -15.92 -42.33
C ASN A 309 2.85 -14.45 -41.99
N PHE A 310 3.42 -14.17 -40.80
CA PHE A 310 3.76 -12.82 -40.39
C PHE A 310 5.11 -12.39 -40.94
N SER A 311 5.34 -11.09 -40.98
CA SER A 311 6.66 -10.53 -41.32
C SER A 311 7.75 -11.02 -40.37
N CYS A 312 9.04 -10.97 -40.79
CA CYS A 312 10.14 -11.36 -39.90
C CYS A 312 10.28 -10.34 -38.74
N TYR A 313 10.45 -10.85 -37.53
CA TYR A 313 10.80 -10.05 -36.36
C TYR A 313 12.20 -9.44 -36.56
N LEU A 314 12.33 -8.13 -36.38
CA LEU A 314 13.59 -7.40 -36.48
C LEU A 314 14.11 -7.02 -35.08
N SER A 315 13.33 -6.27 -34.31
CA SER A 315 13.75 -5.81 -32.98
C SER A 315 12.58 -5.23 -32.18
N GLY A 316 12.84 -4.97 -30.90
CA GLY A 316 11.92 -4.24 -30.01
C GLY A 316 10.71 -5.04 -29.55
N GLY A 317 9.77 -4.33 -28.95
CA GLY A 317 8.48 -4.85 -28.50
C GLY A 317 8.40 -5.20 -27.04
N ILE A 318 7.17 -5.04 -26.53
CA ILE A 318 6.76 -5.36 -25.17
C ILE A 318 5.54 -6.27 -25.27
N VAL A 319 5.53 -7.33 -24.49
CA VAL A 319 4.36 -8.17 -24.24
C VAL A 319 3.73 -7.74 -22.93
N THR A 320 2.41 -7.55 -22.91
CA THR A 320 1.64 -7.11 -21.74
C THR A 320 0.47 -8.06 -21.49
N GLU A 321 0.33 -8.53 -20.24
CA GLU A 321 -0.79 -9.35 -19.80
C GLU A 321 -2.12 -8.57 -19.93
N VAL A 322 -3.18 -9.27 -20.32
CA VAL A 322 -4.54 -8.75 -20.33
C VAL A 322 -5.36 -9.45 -19.25
N LYS A 323 -5.69 -8.74 -18.22
CA LYS A 323 -6.52 -9.26 -17.12
C LYS A 323 -7.93 -9.58 -17.61
N ARG A 324 -8.46 -10.73 -17.21
CA ARG A 324 -9.81 -11.17 -17.59
C ARG A 324 -10.81 -10.88 -16.48
N PRO A 325 -11.98 -10.30 -16.78
CA PRO A 325 -13.07 -10.23 -15.82
C PRO A 325 -13.46 -11.62 -15.32
N LYS A 326 -13.84 -11.70 -14.04
CA LYS A 326 -14.30 -12.94 -13.41
C LYS A 326 -15.69 -12.75 -12.83
N THR A 327 -16.61 -13.64 -13.12
CA THR A 327 -17.95 -13.64 -12.53
C THR A 327 -17.94 -14.44 -11.23
N VAL A 328 -18.54 -13.87 -10.18
CA VAL A 328 -18.72 -14.47 -8.85
C VAL A 328 -20.21 -14.59 -8.56
N SER A 329 -20.62 -15.71 -7.98
CA SER A 329 -22.00 -15.97 -7.63
C SER A 329 -22.11 -16.18 -6.12
N HIS A 330 -22.92 -15.36 -5.45
CA HIS A 330 -23.18 -15.42 -4.01
C HIS A 330 -24.56 -16.00 -3.72
N LYS A 331 -24.63 -16.80 -2.66
CA LYS A 331 -25.90 -17.35 -2.15
C LYS A 331 -26.58 -16.34 -1.22
N PRO A 332 -27.92 -16.31 -1.17
CA PRO A 332 -28.64 -15.48 -0.20
C PRO A 332 -28.34 -15.93 1.24
N LEU A 333 -28.48 -15.01 2.20
CA LEU A 333 -28.06 -15.19 3.60
C LEU A 333 -28.69 -16.42 4.26
N ASP A 334 -29.98 -16.71 4.01
CA ASP A 334 -30.71 -17.86 4.59
C ASP A 334 -30.07 -19.20 4.17
N VAL A 335 -29.58 -19.31 2.95
CA VAL A 335 -28.87 -20.49 2.46
C VAL A 335 -27.46 -20.53 3.01
N ALA A 336 -26.74 -19.38 2.96
CA ALA A 336 -25.37 -19.26 3.40
C ALA A 336 -25.18 -19.48 4.91
N LEU A 337 -26.20 -19.25 5.73
CA LEU A 337 -26.20 -19.56 7.17
C LEU A 337 -26.07 -21.07 7.45
N LEU A 338 -26.64 -21.93 6.61
CA LEU A 338 -26.56 -23.39 6.78
C LEU A 338 -25.39 -24.00 5.97
N GLN A 339 -24.95 -23.31 4.93
CA GLN A 339 -23.84 -23.74 4.06
C GLN A 339 -22.77 -22.66 3.99
N PRO A 340 -22.08 -22.38 5.10
CA PRO A 340 -21.09 -21.28 5.12
C PRO A 340 -19.89 -21.61 4.23
N HIS A 341 -19.65 -20.77 3.25
CA HIS A 341 -18.39 -20.67 2.55
C HIS A 341 -17.49 -19.73 3.34
N VAL A 342 -16.39 -20.23 3.85
CA VAL A 342 -15.48 -19.48 4.73
C VAL A 342 -14.15 -19.27 4.01
N VAL A 343 -13.68 -18.03 4.01
CA VAL A 343 -12.37 -17.68 3.45
C VAL A 343 -11.26 -18.48 4.15
N ALA A 344 -10.32 -18.98 3.36
CA ALA A 344 -9.26 -19.89 3.79
C ALA A 344 -8.47 -19.40 5.01
N GLY A 345 -8.35 -20.26 5.96
CA GLY A 345 -7.68 -20.22 7.23
C GLY A 345 -7.90 -21.57 7.87
N GLU A 346 -7.97 -21.65 9.18
CA GLU A 346 -8.45 -22.86 9.86
C GLU A 346 -9.98 -22.96 9.69
N ALA A 347 -10.43 -23.57 8.58
CA ALA A 347 -11.84 -23.65 8.20
C ALA A 347 -12.72 -24.26 9.32
N TYR A 348 -12.19 -25.20 10.10
CA TYR A 348 -12.86 -25.76 11.27
C TYR A 348 -13.09 -24.70 12.36
N HIS A 349 -12.07 -23.93 12.73
CA HIS A 349 -12.16 -22.86 13.72
C HIS A 349 -13.20 -21.78 13.30
N ALA A 350 -13.17 -21.35 12.06
CA ALA A 350 -14.13 -20.38 11.52
C ALA A 350 -15.58 -20.93 11.52
N ARG A 351 -15.79 -22.24 11.26
CA ARG A 351 -17.12 -22.86 11.38
C ARG A 351 -17.59 -22.96 12.83
N CYS A 352 -16.70 -23.18 13.79
CA CYS A 352 -17.05 -23.11 15.22
C CYS A 352 -17.44 -21.68 15.64
N LEU A 353 -16.74 -20.65 15.16
CA LEU A 353 -17.12 -19.23 15.36
C LEU A 353 -18.49 -18.93 14.73
N HIS A 354 -18.76 -19.45 13.53
CA HIS A 354 -20.07 -19.34 12.88
C HIS A 354 -21.19 -19.91 13.74
N GLN A 355 -20.99 -21.10 14.30
CA GLN A 355 -21.97 -21.73 15.23
C GLN A 355 -22.11 -20.91 16.53
N ALA A 356 -21.02 -20.34 17.06
CA ALA A 356 -21.06 -19.46 18.22
C ALA A 356 -21.92 -18.21 17.96
N PHE A 357 -21.75 -17.54 16.81
CA PHE A 357 -22.59 -16.40 16.43
C PHE A 357 -24.07 -16.79 16.28
N ARG A 358 -24.37 -17.91 15.63
CA ARG A 358 -25.75 -18.42 15.51
C ARG A 358 -26.36 -18.67 16.90
N ALA A 359 -25.61 -19.27 17.82
CA ALA A 359 -26.09 -19.53 19.21
C ALA A 359 -26.29 -18.22 19.99
N LEU A 360 -25.42 -17.22 19.82
CA LEU A 360 -25.58 -15.89 20.42
C LEU A 360 -26.83 -15.18 19.90
N HIS A 361 -27.11 -15.24 18.60
CA HIS A 361 -28.36 -14.71 18.04
C HIS A 361 -29.58 -15.39 18.60
N GLN A 362 -29.55 -16.72 18.77
CA GLN A 362 -30.65 -17.44 19.37
C GLN A 362 -30.80 -17.11 20.86
N PHE A 363 -29.71 -16.99 21.62
CA PHE A 363 -29.74 -16.54 23.02
C PHE A 363 -30.37 -15.15 23.13
N GLN A 364 -29.93 -14.20 22.26
CA GLN A 364 -30.49 -12.85 22.24
C GLN A 364 -31.96 -12.81 21.87
N HIS A 365 -32.42 -13.68 20.97
CA HIS A 365 -33.82 -13.81 20.63
C HIS A 365 -34.65 -14.31 21.82
N LEU A 366 -34.17 -15.32 22.57
CA LEU A 366 -34.87 -15.94 23.69
C LEU A 366 -34.89 -15.04 24.94
N HIS A 367 -33.80 -14.35 25.23
CA HIS A 367 -33.58 -13.60 26.48
C HIS A 367 -33.73 -12.09 26.34
N GLY A 368 -33.78 -11.56 25.10
CA GLY A 368 -33.84 -10.13 24.83
C GLY A 368 -32.53 -9.36 25.12
N ARG A 369 -31.44 -10.06 25.47
CA ARG A 369 -30.13 -9.52 25.85
C ARG A 369 -28.98 -10.43 25.38
N LEU A 370 -27.77 -9.93 25.41
CA LEU A 370 -26.58 -10.76 25.31
C LEU A 370 -26.25 -11.48 26.64
N PRO A 371 -25.40 -12.52 26.62
CA PRO A 371 -24.87 -13.12 27.84
C PRO A 371 -24.24 -12.08 28.77
N GLN A 372 -24.39 -12.24 30.09
CA GLN A 372 -23.71 -11.39 31.05
C GLN A 372 -22.18 -11.59 30.98
N PRO A 373 -21.40 -10.52 31.13
CA PRO A 373 -19.93 -10.62 31.09
C PRO A 373 -19.42 -11.64 32.12
N TRP A 374 -18.67 -12.61 31.63
CA TRP A 374 -18.03 -13.67 32.42
C TRP A 374 -18.98 -14.50 33.30
N ASP A 375 -20.29 -14.55 32.99
CA ASP A 375 -21.26 -15.41 33.69
C ASP A 375 -21.22 -16.85 33.14
N PRO A 376 -20.81 -17.83 33.95
CA PRO A 376 -20.70 -19.22 33.52
C PRO A 376 -22.06 -19.86 33.22
N VAL A 377 -23.15 -19.35 33.79
CA VAL A 377 -24.49 -19.88 33.57
C VAL A 377 -24.99 -19.48 32.18
N ASP A 378 -24.90 -18.21 31.83
CA ASP A 378 -25.26 -17.75 30.50
C ASP A 378 -24.36 -18.41 29.42
N ALA A 379 -23.06 -18.54 29.67
CA ALA A 379 -22.15 -19.22 28.77
C ALA A 379 -22.50 -20.69 28.54
N ALA A 380 -22.87 -21.43 29.60
CA ALA A 380 -23.33 -22.81 29.47
C ALA A 380 -24.66 -22.91 28.67
N MET A 381 -25.55 -21.93 28.82
CA MET A 381 -26.76 -21.85 27.99
C MET A 381 -26.44 -21.66 26.51
N VAL A 382 -25.50 -20.77 26.17
CA VAL A 382 -25.07 -20.57 24.78
C VAL A 382 -24.45 -21.84 24.18
N VAL A 383 -23.62 -22.57 24.95
CA VAL A 383 -23.07 -23.88 24.51
C VAL A 383 -24.19 -24.88 24.28
N GLY A 384 -25.17 -24.92 25.17
CA GLY A 384 -26.37 -25.78 25.01
C GLY A 384 -27.18 -25.44 23.76
N LEU A 385 -27.36 -24.15 23.47
CA LEU A 385 -27.99 -23.69 22.22
C LEU A 385 -27.16 -24.09 21.00
N ALA A 386 -25.84 -23.89 21.01
CA ALA A 386 -24.95 -24.26 19.89
C ALA A 386 -25.07 -25.76 19.55
N ARG A 387 -25.18 -26.64 20.55
CA ARG A 387 -25.40 -28.08 20.36
C ARG A 387 -26.78 -28.41 19.74
N SER A 388 -27.77 -27.57 19.99
CA SER A 388 -29.16 -27.79 19.53
C SER A 388 -29.44 -27.20 18.14
N LEU A 389 -28.50 -26.41 17.57
CA LEU A 389 -28.64 -25.83 16.25
C LEU A 389 -28.65 -26.88 15.15
N GLU A 390 -29.37 -26.58 14.04
CA GLU A 390 -29.29 -27.39 12.83
C GLU A 390 -27.82 -27.50 12.37
N PRO A 391 -27.33 -28.75 12.09
CA PRO A 391 -25.98 -28.99 11.65
C PRO A 391 -25.65 -28.19 10.36
N LEU A 392 -24.42 -27.74 10.24
CA LEU A 392 -23.93 -27.11 8.99
C LEU A 392 -23.92 -28.16 7.88
N LYS A 393 -24.10 -27.69 6.63
CA LYS A 393 -24.12 -28.52 5.44
C LYS A 393 -22.90 -28.26 4.59
N GLY A 394 -22.33 -29.31 4.03
CA GLY A 394 -21.26 -29.21 3.05
C GLY A 394 -21.75 -28.69 1.70
N THR A 395 -20.84 -28.56 0.75
CA THR A 395 -21.13 -28.08 -0.61
C THR A 395 -22.12 -28.94 -1.38
N GLY A 396 -22.21 -30.24 -1.04
CA GLY A 396 -23.20 -31.19 -1.61
C GLY A 396 -24.55 -31.23 -0.86
N GLY A 397 -24.70 -30.46 0.22
CA GLY A 397 -25.91 -30.40 1.03
C GLY A 397 -25.98 -31.47 2.15
N GLU A 398 -24.97 -32.31 2.28
CA GLU A 398 -24.84 -33.30 3.39
C GLU A 398 -24.48 -32.61 4.70
N PRO A 399 -24.95 -33.11 5.85
CA PRO A 399 -24.54 -32.62 7.15
C PRO A 399 -23.03 -32.77 7.36
N LEU A 400 -22.38 -31.74 7.89
CA LEU A 400 -20.98 -31.82 8.30
C LEU A 400 -20.88 -32.48 9.68
N GLU A 401 -20.24 -33.64 9.75
CA GLU A 401 -19.99 -34.38 11.00
C GLU A 401 -18.70 -33.87 11.68
N GLU A 402 -18.67 -32.59 12.05
CA GLU A 402 -17.57 -32.01 12.80
C GLU A 402 -17.96 -31.80 14.26
N PRO A 403 -17.09 -32.16 15.22
CA PRO A 403 -17.37 -31.91 16.64
C PRO A 403 -17.36 -30.39 16.89
N LEU A 404 -18.26 -29.90 17.73
CA LEU A 404 -18.28 -28.50 18.16
C LEU A 404 -17.13 -28.26 19.16
N ASP A 405 -16.33 -27.20 18.97
CA ASP A 405 -15.40 -26.74 20.00
C ASP A 405 -16.17 -25.96 21.07
N GLU A 406 -16.59 -26.66 22.10
CA GLU A 406 -17.39 -26.11 23.20
C GLU A 406 -16.63 -25.09 24.05
N ALA A 407 -15.29 -25.26 24.18
CA ALA A 407 -14.44 -24.34 24.92
C ALA A 407 -14.35 -23.00 24.20
N LEU A 408 -14.23 -23.03 22.85
CA LEU A 408 -14.28 -21.85 22.04
C LEU A 408 -15.63 -21.12 22.18
N VAL A 409 -16.74 -21.84 22.01
CA VAL A 409 -18.09 -21.25 22.14
C VAL A 409 -18.30 -20.65 23.52
N GLN A 410 -17.85 -21.31 24.58
CA GLN A 410 -17.91 -20.80 25.94
C GLN A 410 -17.12 -19.51 26.12
N THR A 411 -15.89 -19.47 25.63
CA THR A 411 -15.03 -18.28 25.69
C THR A 411 -15.63 -17.11 24.93
N VAL A 412 -16.18 -17.36 23.73
CA VAL A 412 -16.91 -16.34 22.94
C VAL A 412 -18.11 -15.82 23.74
N ALA A 413 -18.91 -16.69 24.36
CA ALA A 413 -20.08 -16.28 25.15
C ALA A 413 -19.71 -15.41 26.34
N LEU A 414 -18.64 -15.76 27.09
CA LEU A 414 -18.14 -15.02 28.26
C LEU A 414 -17.73 -13.58 27.95
N SER A 415 -17.20 -13.31 26.75
CA SER A 415 -16.71 -11.99 26.34
C SER A 415 -17.67 -11.23 25.42
N SER A 416 -18.79 -11.87 24.97
CA SER A 416 -19.65 -11.38 23.87
C SER A 416 -20.35 -10.05 24.13
N ALA A 417 -20.57 -9.68 25.39
CA ALA A 417 -21.19 -8.40 25.76
C ALA A 417 -20.25 -7.19 25.59
N GLY A 418 -18.96 -7.42 25.38
CA GLY A 418 -17.97 -6.34 25.20
C GLY A 418 -18.09 -5.63 23.87
N SER A 419 -17.74 -4.35 23.87
CA SER A 419 -17.59 -3.52 22.68
C SER A 419 -16.17 -2.94 22.66
N LEU A 420 -15.36 -3.36 21.70
CA LEU A 420 -13.95 -3.03 21.64
C LEU A 420 -13.65 -2.18 20.39
N SER A 421 -13.07 -0.99 20.59
CA SER A 421 -12.69 -0.11 19.50
C SER A 421 -11.72 -0.77 18.49
N PRO A 422 -10.70 -1.56 18.87
CA PRO A 422 -9.86 -2.25 17.89
C PRO A 422 -10.63 -3.25 17.02
N MET A 423 -11.56 -4.02 17.60
CA MET A 423 -12.39 -4.96 16.85
C MET A 423 -13.32 -4.25 15.87
N ALA A 424 -13.92 -3.14 16.31
CA ALA A 424 -14.74 -2.29 15.46
C ALA A 424 -13.93 -1.69 14.30
N ALA A 425 -12.69 -1.24 14.55
CA ALA A 425 -11.81 -0.67 13.53
C ALA A 425 -11.44 -1.71 12.47
N ILE A 426 -11.07 -2.92 12.86
CA ILE A 426 -10.71 -4.02 11.96
C ILE A 426 -11.89 -4.40 11.08
N MET A 427 -13.00 -4.80 11.70
CA MET A 427 -14.18 -5.29 10.96
C MET A 427 -14.81 -4.18 10.12
N GLY A 428 -14.80 -2.93 10.62
CA GLY A 428 -15.30 -1.77 9.88
C GLY A 428 -14.44 -1.41 8.67
N ALA A 429 -13.12 -1.59 8.74
CA ALA A 429 -12.23 -1.37 7.61
C ALA A 429 -12.45 -2.43 6.52
N VAL A 430 -12.53 -3.73 6.90
CA VAL A 430 -12.79 -4.81 5.94
C VAL A 430 -14.18 -4.67 5.31
N ALA A 431 -15.22 -4.33 6.10
CA ALA A 431 -16.55 -4.09 5.55
C ALA A 431 -16.57 -2.93 4.54
N ALA A 432 -15.86 -1.83 4.82
CA ALA A 432 -15.73 -0.72 3.90
C ALA A 432 -14.97 -1.09 2.60
N GLN A 433 -13.95 -1.96 2.69
CA GLN A 433 -13.27 -2.50 1.51
C GLN A 433 -14.22 -3.33 0.65
N GLU A 434 -15.05 -4.18 1.24
CA GLU A 434 -16.03 -4.96 0.48
C GLU A 434 -17.09 -4.07 -0.17
N VAL A 435 -17.52 -2.96 0.47
CA VAL A 435 -18.37 -1.95 -0.17
C VAL A 435 -17.67 -1.31 -1.37
N LEU A 436 -16.36 -1.01 -1.26
CA LEU A 436 -15.57 -0.50 -2.37
C LEU A 436 -15.53 -1.48 -3.54
N LYS A 437 -15.30 -2.77 -3.27
CA LYS A 437 -15.30 -3.84 -4.29
C LYS A 437 -16.66 -3.96 -4.97
N ALA A 438 -17.74 -3.93 -4.18
CA ALA A 438 -19.12 -3.96 -4.68
C ALA A 438 -19.44 -2.80 -5.64
N ILE A 439 -18.96 -1.58 -5.36
CA ILE A 439 -19.20 -0.39 -6.16
C ILE A 439 -18.31 -0.35 -7.40
N SER A 440 -17.01 -0.56 -7.22
CA SER A 440 -16.03 -0.37 -8.29
C SER A 440 -16.00 -1.52 -9.29
N GLY A 441 -16.31 -2.74 -8.84
CA GLY A 441 -16.08 -3.98 -9.58
C GLY A 441 -14.60 -4.35 -9.67
N LYS A 442 -13.75 -3.78 -8.82
CA LYS A 442 -12.32 -4.12 -8.70
C LYS A 442 -12.07 -5.00 -7.49
N PHE A 443 -11.09 -5.87 -7.61
CA PHE A 443 -10.64 -6.84 -6.61
C PHE A 443 -11.68 -7.92 -6.29
N MET A 444 -11.19 -9.10 -6.02
CA MET A 444 -12.07 -10.23 -5.68
C MET A 444 -12.80 -9.98 -4.35
N PRO A 445 -14.14 -10.09 -4.30
CA PRO A 445 -14.87 -10.02 -3.05
C PRO A 445 -14.57 -11.24 -2.16
N LEU A 446 -14.92 -11.13 -0.89
CA LEU A 446 -14.91 -12.26 0.01
C LEU A 446 -15.88 -13.35 -0.50
N ASP A 447 -15.47 -14.62 -0.38
CA ASP A 447 -16.33 -15.77 -0.67
C ASP A 447 -17.26 -16.01 0.52
N GLN A 448 -18.13 -15.05 0.69
CA GLN A 448 -19.26 -14.78 1.56
C GLN A 448 -18.94 -14.58 3.04
N TRP A 449 -18.29 -15.49 3.76
CA TRP A 449 -18.08 -15.35 5.21
C TRP A 449 -16.63 -15.11 5.58
N LEU A 450 -16.43 -14.15 6.47
CA LEU A 450 -15.16 -13.87 7.16
C LEU A 450 -15.39 -13.91 8.66
N TYR A 451 -14.55 -14.65 9.37
CA TYR A 451 -14.47 -14.65 10.83
C TYR A 451 -13.10 -14.18 11.28
N PHE A 452 -13.09 -13.34 12.28
CA PHE A 452 -11.88 -12.85 12.91
C PHE A 452 -12.02 -12.93 14.42
N ASP A 453 -10.99 -13.40 15.12
CA ASP A 453 -10.95 -13.37 16.57
C ASP A 453 -9.60 -12.85 17.09
N ALA A 454 -9.64 -12.38 18.32
CA ALA A 454 -8.49 -11.91 19.09
C ALA A 454 -8.49 -12.58 20.48
N LEU A 455 -8.94 -13.84 20.55
CA LEU A 455 -9.06 -14.58 21.82
C LEU A 455 -7.71 -14.80 22.50
N ASP A 456 -6.61 -14.79 21.74
CA ASP A 456 -5.25 -14.80 22.27
C ASP A 456 -4.92 -13.59 23.17
N CYS A 457 -5.74 -12.54 23.17
CA CYS A 457 -5.64 -11.44 24.12
C CYS A 457 -6.08 -11.82 25.53
N LEU A 458 -6.73 -12.95 25.72
CA LEU A 458 -7.11 -13.47 27.04
C LEU A 458 -5.96 -14.27 27.66
N PRO A 459 -5.85 -14.34 29.03
CA PRO A 459 -4.88 -15.22 29.68
C PRO A 459 -5.08 -16.69 29.33
N GLU A 460 -3.97 -17.40 29.12
CA GLU A 460 -4.00 -18.85 28.90
C GLU A 460 -4.32 -19.63 30.19
N ASP A 461 -3.95 -19.06 31.33
CA ASP A 461 -4.14 -19.68 32.64
C ASP A 461 -5.45 -19.22 33.30
N GLY A 462 -6.24 -20.17 33.79
CA GLY A 462 -7.53 -19.89 34.40
C GLY A 462 -7.46 -19.04 35.68
N GLU A 463 -6.29 -18.86 36.29
CA GLU A 463 -6.11 -18.08 37.52
C GLU A 463 -6.20 -16.57 37.31
N HIS A 464 -5.90 -16.09 36.09
CA HIS A 464 -5.87 -14.66 35.74
C HIS A 464 -7.06 -14.21 34.90
N LEU A 465 -8.05 -15.08 34.66
CA LEU A 465 -9.28 -14.71 33.94
C LEU A 465 -10.10 -13.72 34.77
N PRO A 466 -10.76 -12.75 34.13
CA PRO A 466 -11.64 -11.80 34.81
C PRO A 466 -12.80 -12.50 35.54
N LYS A 467 -13.23 -11.90 36.62
CA LYS A 467 -14.43 -12.37 37.35
C LYS A 467 -15.64 -11.50 36.99
N PRO A 468 -16.89 -12.04 37.12
CA PRO A 468 -18.11 -11.27 36.83
C PRO A 468 -18.17 -9.92 37.53
N GLU A 469 -17.69 -9.84 38.80
CA GLU A 469 -17.71 -8.62 39.60
C GLU A 469 -16.75 -7.56 39.07
N ASP A 470 -15.61 -7.98 38.49
CA ASP A 470 -14.61 -7.10 37.90
C ASP A 470 -15.06 -6.53 36.55
N CYS A 471 -16.00 -7.22 35.88
CA CYS A 471 -16.54 -6.90 34.55
C CYS A 471 -17.90 -6.19 34.60
N ALA A 472 -18.42 -5.92 35.78
CA ALA A 472 -19.68 -5.18 35.95
C ALA A 472 -19.59 -3.75 35.43
N PRO A 473 -20.65 -3.22 34.76
CA PRO A 473 -20.68 -1.87 34.25
C PRO A 473 -20.44 -0.82 35.35
N ARG A 474 -19.61 0.18 35.06
CA ARG A 474 -19.29 1.30 35.96
C ARG A 474 -19.91 2.62 35.48
N HIS A 475 -20.73 2.58 34.45
CA HIS A 475 -21.33 3.76 33.81
C HIS A 475 -20.29 4.75 33.34
N CYS A 476 -19.27 4.26 32.66
CA CYS A 476 -18.19 5.04 32.08
C CYS A 476 -17.96 4.65 30.62
N ARG A 477 -17.23 5.49 29.90
CA ARG A 477 -16.90 5.26 28.49
C ARG A 477 -16.12 3.97 28.22
N TYR A 478 -15.57 3.31 29.23
CA TYR A 478 -14.78 2.08 29.11
C TYR A 478 -15.59 0.79 29.42
N ASP A 479 -16.90 0.90 29.67
CA ASP A 479 -17.72 -0.24 30.07
C ASP A 479 -17.69 -1.40 29.07
N GLY A 480 -17.63 -1.09 27.76
CA GLY A 480 -17.50 -2.12 26.72
C GLY A 480 -16.19 -2.92 26.80
N GLN A 481 -15.12 -2.29 27.25
CA GLN A 481 -13.80 -2.89 27.43
C GLN A 481 -13.68 -3.58 28.80
N ILE A 482 -14.24 -2.98 29.83
CA ILE A 482 -14.32 -3.56 31.18
C ILE A 482 -15.08 -4.90 31.14
N ALA A 483 -16.12 -5.00 30.32
CA ALA A 483 -16.89 -6.23 30.13
C ALA A 483 -16.04 -7.42 29.64
N VAL A 484 -14.91 -7.14 28.96
CA VAL A 484 -14.02 -8.20 28.43
C VAL A 484 -12.82 -8.44 29.35
N PHE A 485 -12.14 -7.38 29.82
CA PHE A 485 -10.84 -7.48 30.50
C PHE A 485 -10.88 -7.15 31.99
N GLY A 486 -12.02 -6.68 32.48
CA GLY A 486 -12.19 -6.25 33.87
C GLY A 486 -11.59 -4.84 34.13
N ALA A 487 -12.06 -4.23 35.21
CA ALA A 487 -11.68 -2.89 35.62
C ALA A 487 -10.22 -2.75 36.02
N GLY A 488 -9.63 -3.80 36.59
CA GLY A 488 -8.19 -3.81 36.97
C GLY A 488 -7.26 -3.66 35.77
N PHE A 489 -7.62 -4.23 34.61
CA PHE A 489 -6.88 -4.05 33.37
C PHE A 489 -7.03 -2.62 32.82
N GLN A 490 -8.25 -2.07 32.88
CA GLN A 490 -8.50 -0.68 32.48
C GLN A 490 -7.63 0.31 33.30
N GLU A 491 -7.48 0.05 34.59
CA GLU A 491 -6.63 0.87 35.45
C GLU A 491 -5.14 0.77 35.08
N LYS A 492 -4.64 -0.42 34.70
CA LYS A 492 -3.28 -0.58 34.17
C LYS A 492 -3.07 0.23 32.88
N LEU A 493 -4.02 0.18 31.93
CA LEU A 493 -3.95 0.93 30.68
C LEU A 493 -3.87 2.44 30.92
N SER A 494 -4.69 2.95 31.83
CA SER A 494 -4.76 4.38 32.12
C SER A 494 -3.45 4.98 32.66
N ARG A 495 -2.59 4.16 33.27
CA ARG A 495 -1.30 4.57 33.87
C ARG A 495 -0.12 4.49 32.91
N GLN A 496 -0.30 3.93 31.70
CA GLN A 496 0.79 3.71 30.75
C GLN A 496 1.27 5.03 30.13
N HIS A 497 2.57 5.09 29.79
CA HIS A 497 3.17 6.14 29.00
C HIS A 497 3.63 5.56 27.67
N TYR A 498 3.04 6.02 26.56
CA TYR A 498 3.38 5.55 25.21
C TYR A 498 3.94 6.67 24.34
N LEU A 499 4.93 6.30 23.52
CA LEU A 499 5.42 7.15 22.44
C LEU A 499 4.82 6.66 21.12
N LEU A 500 4.11 7.54 20.41
CA LEU A 500 3.67 7.33 19.03
C LEU A 500 4.60 8.11 18.10
N VAL A 501 5.28 7.42 17.19
CA VAL A 501 6.16 8.01 16.18
C VAL A 501 5.49 7.98 14.84
N GLY A 502 5.20 9.15 14.28
CA GLY A 502 4.43 9.35 13.06
C GLY A 502 2.95 9.61 13.30
N ALA A 503 2.44 10.74 12.82
CA ALA A 503 1.02 11.14 12.84
C ALA A 503 0.42 11.15 11.42
N GLY A 504 0.86 10.21 10.56
CA GLY A 504 0.29 9.93 9.25
C GLY A 504 -1.06 9.21 9.35
N ALA A 505 -1.47 8.47 8.30
CA ALA A 505 -2.75 7.76 8.29
C ALA A 505 -2.83 6.72 9.42
N ILE A 506 -1.81 5.85 9.54
CA ILE A 506 -1.75 4.82 10.59
C ILE A 506 -1.64 5.49 11.97
N GLY A 507 -0.81 6.53 12.11
CA GLY A 507 -0.67 7.23 13.39
C GLY A 507 -1.97 7.87 13.87
N CYS A 508 -2.79 8.42 12.97
CA CYS A 508 -4.12 8.94 13.29
C CYS A 508 -5.06 7.84 13.82
N GLU A 509 -5.04 6.66 13.18
CA GLU A 509 -5.86 5.51 13.62
C GLU A 509 -5.38 4.94 14.97
N LEU A 510 -4.07 4.82 15.17
CA LEU A 510 -3.49 4.39 16.46
C LEU A 510 -3.84 5.36 17.57
N LEU A 511 -3.70 6.66 17.34
CA LEU A 511 -4.00 7.68 18.35
C LEU A 511 -5.49 7.73 18.72
N LYS A 512 -6.38 7.54 17.73
CA LYS A 512 -7.81 7.31 17.97
C LYS A 512 -8.03 6.07 18.84
N GLY A 513 -7.40 4.96 18.48
CA GLY A 513 -7.47 3.72 19.27
C GLY A 513 -7.03 3.94 20.70
N PHE A 514 -5.88 4.59 20.92
CA PHE A 514 -5.37 4.91 22.27
C PHE A 514 -6.33 5.78 23.07
N ALA A 515 -6.95 6.77 22.42
CA ALA A 515 -7.94 7.63 23.07
C ALA A 515 -9.20 6.84 23.49
N LEU A 516 -9.71 5.96 22.64
CA LEU A 516 -10.92 5.19 22.90
C LEU A 516 -10.70 4.11 23.97
N VAL A 517 -9.56 3.41 23.93
CA VAL A 517 -9.26 2.40 24.96
C VAL A 517 -8.77 3.01 26.29
N GLY A 518 -8.50 4.33 26.29
CA GLY A 518 -8.04 5.06 27.48
C GLY A 518 -6.59 4.76 27.85
N LEU A 519 -5.72 4.46 26.87
CA LEU A 519 -4.30 4.27 27.09
C LEU A 519 -3.67 5.59 27.56
N GLY A 520 -3.11 5.62 28.76
CA GLY A 520 -2.51 6.84 29.31
C GLY A 520 -3.52 7.91 29.75
N ALA A 521 -4.80 7.56 29.93
CA ALA A 521 -5.85 8.51 30.34
C ALA A 521 -5.89 8.79 31.87
N GLY A 522 -5.09 8.10 32.66
CA GLY A 522 -5.01 8.35 34.11
C GLY A 522 -4.07 9.52 34.44
N THR A 523 -4.16 10.00 35.68
CA THR A 523 -3.34 11.15 36.17
C THR A 523 -1.82 10.92 36.13
N SER A 524 -1.40 9.66 36.09
CA SER A 524 0.03 9.25 36.01
C SER A 524 0.41 8.68 34.65
N GLY A 525 -0.51 8.63 33.67
CA GLY A 525 -0.27 8.14 32.34
C GLY A 525 -0.10 9.24 31.30
N GLY A 526 0.19 8.89 30.05
CA GLY A 526 0.24 9.84 28.95
C GLY A 526 0.67 9.24 27.62
N VAL A 527 0.38 9.96 26.54
CA VAL A 527 0.82 9.63 25.18
C VAL A 527 1.65 10.79 24.64
N THR A 528 2.85 10.49 24.13
CA THR A 528 3.65 11.47 23.39
C THR A 528 3.55 11.17 21.90
N VAL A 529 3.18 12.16 21.10
CA VAL A 529 3.11 12.04 19.64
C VAL A 529 4.27 12.82 19.03
N ALA A 530 5.11 12.14 18.24
CA ALA A 530 6.26 12.73 17.57
C ALA A 530 6.06 12.68 16.04
N ASP A 531 5.99 13.85 15.40
CA ASP A 531 5.91 14.00 13.94
C ASP A 531 6.40 15.40 13.55
N MET A 532 7.32 15.50 12.61
CA MET A 532 7.92 16.76 12.14
C MET A 532 7.19 17.42 10.98
N ASP A 533 6.28 16.69 10.34
CA ASP A 533 5.62 17.13 9.12
C ASP A 533 4.48 18.11 9.37
N HIS A 534 4.09 18.80 8.29
CA HIS A 534 2.92 19.66 8.24
C HIS A 534 1.78 19.01 7.46
N ILE A 535 0.57 19.44 7.75
CA ILE A 535 -0.65 18.91 7.11
C ILE A 535 -0.78 19.48 5.72
N GLU A 536 -1.01 18.59 4.74
CA GLU A 536 -1.28 18.91 3.34
C GLU A 536 -2.71 18.50 2.94
N ARG A 537 -3.20 19.07 1.83
CA ARG A 537 -4.54 18.75 1.32
C ARG A 537 -4.71 17.26 0.99
N SER A 538 -3.70 16.63 0.36
CA SER A 538 -3.70 15.22 0.02
C SER A 538 -3.81 14.29 1.23
N ASN A 539 -3.49 14.79 2.44
CA ASN A 539 -3.60 14.02 3.68
C ASN A 539 -5.06 13.81 4.13
N LEU A 540 -5.96 14.73 3.80
CA LEU A 540 -7.34 14.76 4.30
C LEU A 540 -8.19 13.57 3.83
N SER A 541 -7.80 12.90 2.75
CA SER A 541 -8.50 11.71 2.26
C SER A 541 -8.30 10.45 3.13
N ARG A 542 -7.33 10.45 4.04
CA ARG A 542 -6.98 9.28 4.86
C ARG A 542 -6.54 9.58 6.29
N GLN A 543 -6.14 10.81 6.62
CA GLN A 543 -5.71 11.24 7.96
C GLN A 543 -6.87 11.97 8.64
N PHE A 544 -7.86 11.23 9.10
CA PHE A 544 -9.19 11.72 9.50
C PHE A 544 -9.20 12.65 10.72
N LEU A 545 -8.12 12.73 11.49
CA LEU A 545 -7.99 13.68 12.60
C LEU A 545 -7.81 15.13 12.13
N PHE A 546 -7.50 15.33 10.85
CA PHE A 546 -7.22 16.64 10.24
C PHE A 546 -8.37 17.11 9.37
N SER A 547 -8.50 18.41 9.27
CA SER A 547 -9.51 19.09 8.46
C SER A 547 -8.88 20.17 7.58
N THR A 548 -9.66 20.75 6.67
CA THR A 548 -9.17 21.80 5.75
C THR A 548 -8.63 23.05 6.45
N VAL A 549 -9.07 23.34 7.66
CA VAL A 549 -8.58 24.50 8.45
C VAL A 549 -7.19 24.23 9.08
N ASP A 550 -6.77 22.98 9.10
CA ASP A 550 -5.49 22.57 9.72
C ASP A 550 -4.35 22.49 8.70
N ILE A 551 -4.61 22.72 7.41
CA ILE A 551 -3.58 22.69 6.36
C ILE A 551 -2.47 23.70 6.69
N GLY A 552 -1.21 23.23 6.68
CA GLY A 552 -0.03 24.01 7.02
C GLY A 552 0.35 24.01 8.51
N ARG A 553 -0.48 23.43 9.40
CA ARG A 553 -0.15 23.25 10.82
C ARG A 553 0.67 21.96 11.04
N PRO A 554 1.48 21.87 12.12
CA PRO A 554 2.22 20.65 12.45
C PRO A 554 1.27 19.46 12.72
N LYS A 555 1.54 18.29 12.13
CA LYS A 555 0.71 17.08 12.30
C LYS A 555 0.59 16.66 13.76
N ALA A 556 1.71 16.61 14.50
CA ALA A 556 1.73 16.19 15.92
C ALA A 556 0.83 17.03 16.80
N GLU A 557 0.83 18.36 16.63
CA GLU A 557 0.01 19.29 17.43
C GLU A 557 -1.48 19.09 17.20
N VAL A 558 -1.88 19.06 15.92
CA VAL A 558 -3.30 18.92 15.54
C VAL A 558 -3.81 17.52 15.94
N ALA A 559 -3.00 16.48 15.77
CA ALA A 559 -3.34 15.12 16.20
C ALA A 559 -3.57 15.05 17.72
N ALA A 560 -2.70 15.70 18.52
CA ALA A 560 -2.85 15.77 19.96
C ALA A 560 -4.11 16.54 20.38
N GLU A 561 -4.44 17.65 19.70
CA GLU A 561 -5.70 18.38 19.93
C GLU A 561 -6.93 17.52 19.60
N ALA A 562 -6.89 16.79 18.49
CA ALA A 562 -7.97 15.89 18.07
C ALA A 562 -8.16 14.73 19.07
N ALA A 563 -7.08 14.12 19.56
CA ALA A 563 -7.15 13.05 20.55
C ALA A 563 -7.78 13.51 21.88
N ARG A 564 -7.46 14.73 22.34
CA ARG A 564 -8.11 15.31 23.54
C ARG A 564 -9.60 15.59 23.34
N ARG A 565 -10.03 15.86 22.09
CA ARG A 565 -11.48 15.98 21.78
C ARG A 565 -12.19 14.62 21.82
N LEU A 566 -11.50 13.53 21.41
CA LEU A 566 -12.05 12.16 21.48
C LEU A 566 -12.14 11.67 22.92
N ASN A 567 -11.16 12.00 23.75
CA ASN A 567 -11.13 11.63 25.16
C ASN A 567 -10.47 12.76 25.98
N SER A 568 -11.27 13.49 26.75
CA SER A 568 -10.81 14.61 27.59
C SER A 568 -9.83 14.22 28.68
N ASP A 569 -9.85 12.97 29.13
CA ASP A 569 -8.99 12.45 30.19
C ASP A 569 -7.59 12.08 29.67
N LEU A 570 -7.43 11.96 28.34
CA LEU A 570 -6.18 11.57 27.73
C LEU A 570 -5.11 12.67 27.83
N GLN A 571 -3.99 12.37 28.46
CA GLN A 571 -2.84 13.27 28.52
C GLN A 571 -1.97 13.10 27.28
N VAL A 572 -2.02 14.05 26.35
CA VAL A 572 -1.25 13.98 25.09
C VAL A 572 -0.23 15.12 25.02
N THR A 573 1.01 14.79 24.71
CA THR A 573 2.10 15.74 24.43
C THR A 573 2.52 15.64 22.98
N ALA A 574 2.64 16.76 22.27
CA ALA A 574 3.12 16.81 20.90
C ALA A 574 4.58 17.22 20.83
N LEU A 575 5.37 16.53 20.02
CA LEU A 575 6.76 16.86 19.68
C LEU A 575 6.88 16.97 18.16
N THR A 576 7.39 18.10 17.69
CA THR A 576 7.55 18.41 16.25
C THR A 576 8.98 18.15 15.75
N TYR A 577 9.74 17.38 16.49
CA TYR A 577 11.11 17.01 16.15
C TYR A 577 11.16 15.58 15.59
N PRO A 578 11.99 15.32 14.55
CA PRO A 578 12.21 13.96 14.09
C PRO A 578 12.81 13.10 15.20
N LEU A 579 12.58 11.79 15.14
CA LEU A 579 13.25 10.83 16.02
C LEU A 579 14.39 10.20 15.23
N ASP A 580 15.57 10.81 15.30
CA ASP A 580 16.77 10.45 14.56
C ASP A 580 18.06 10.70 15.40
N PRO A 581 19.25 10.36 14.91
CA PRO A 581 20.50 10.57 15.65
C PRO A 581 20.77 12.04 16.05
N THR A 582 20.25 13.02 15.34
CA THR A 582 20.49 14.45 15.63
C THR A 582 19.70 14.95 16.83
N THR A 583 18.62 14.26 17.18
CA THR A 583 17.68 14.62 18.26
C THR A 583 17.82 13.75 19.51
N GLU A 584 18.90 12.99 19.65
CA GLU A 584 19.16 12.16 20.85
C GLU A 584 19.20 12.97 22.16
N HIS A 585 19.49 14.27 22.09
CA HIS A 585 19.43 15.17 23.24
C HIS A 585 17.98 15.42 23.74
N ILE A 586 16.97 15.23 22.88
CA ILE A 586 15.53 15.31 23.21
C ILE A 586 15.04 13.91 23.63
N TYR A 587 15.31 12.90 22.80
CA TYR A 587 14.87 11.51 22.99
C TYR A 587 15.95 10.66 23.68
N GLY A 588 16.56 11.19 24.74
CA GLY A 588 17.62 10.53 25.48
C GLY A 588 17.12 9.63 26.61
N ASN A 589 18.07 9.24 27.49
CA ASN A 589 17.81 8.33 28.61
C ASN A 589 16.65 8.78 29.51
N ASN A 590 16.56 10.07 29.83
CA ASN A 590 15.49 10.61 30.69
C ASN A 590 14.12 10.53 30.04
N PHE A 591 14.06 10.57 28.71
CA PHE A 591 12.82 10.41 27.95
C PHE A 591 12.37 8.95 27.95
N PHE A 592 13.23 8.04 27.46
CA PHE A 592 12.89 6.62 27.35
C PHE A 592 12.69 5.93 28.71
N SER A 593 13.30 6.44 29.81
CA SER A 593 13.04 5.87 31.12
C SER A 593 11.59 6.00 31.60
N ARG A 594 10.85 6.97 31.05
CA ARG A 594 9.43 7.24 31.39
C ARG A 594 8.44 6.57 30.45
N VAL A 595 8.90 6.07 29.29
CA VAL A 595 8.07 5.45 28.27
C VAL A 595 7.94 3.97 28.58
N ASP A 596 6.71 3.44 28.57
CA ASP A 596 6.42 2.01 28.77
C ASP A 596 6.44 1.23 27.46
N GLY A 597 6.07 1.86 26.35
CA GLY A 597 6.10 1.25 25.02
C GLY A 597 6.11 2.29 23.91
N VAL A 598 6.46 1.83 22.69
CA VAL A 598 6.56 2.67 21.49
C VAL A 598 5.67 2.09 20.40
N ALA A 599 4.91 2.96 19.73
CA ALA A 599 4.20 2.62 18.50
C ALA A 599 4.81 3.43 17.35
N ALA A 600 5.23 2.76 16.28
CA ALA A 600 5.86 3.38 15.11
C ALA A 600 4.96 3.23 13.88
N ALA A 601 4.60 4.37 13.27
CA ALA A 601 3.78 4.47 12.08
C ALA A 601 4.55 5.25 10.99
N LEU A 602 5.70 4.69 10.59
CA LEU A 602 6.71 5.34 9.76
C LEU A 602 6.66 4.79 8.33
N ASP A 603 7.09 5.60 7.37
CA ASP A 603 7.10 5.29 5.94
C ASP A 603 8.49 4.89 5.40
N SER A 604 9.58 5.11 6.16
CA SER A 604 10.96 4.81 5.77
C SER A 604 11.53 3.65 6.55
N PHE A 605 12.23 2.72 5.90
CA PHE A 605 12.91 1.60 6.53
C PHE A 605 14.03 2.05 7.48
N GLN A 606 14.72 3.13 7.12
CA GLN A 606 15.79 3.69 7.94
C GLN A 606 15.25 4.21 9.27
N ALA A 607 14.13 4.95 9.24
CA ALA A 607 13.48 5.46 10.44
C ALA A 607 12.94 4.31 11.31
N ARG A 608 12.30 3.28 10.71
CA ARG A 608 11.84 2.08 11.42
C ARG A 608 13.00 1.34 12.10
N HIS A 609 14.11 1.16 11.38
CA HIS A 609 15.31 0.52 11.92
C HIS A 609 15.89 1.30 13.09
N TYR A 610 15.98 2.64 12.97
CA TYR A 610 16.46 3.50 14.05
C TYR A 610 15.60 3.40 15.31
N VAL A 611 14.26 3.51 15.17
CA VAL A 611 13.31 3.35 16.29
C VAL A 611 13.45 1.98 16.94
N ALA A 612 13.53 0.91 16.15
CA ALA A 612 13.71 -0.45 16.65
C ALA A 612 15.02 -0.61 17.44
N ALA A 613 16.13 -0.02 16.94
CA ALA A 613 17.41 -0.02 17.63
C ALA A 613 17.32 0.73 18.98
N ARG A 614 16.60 1.87 19.05
CA ARG A 614 16.38 2.59 20.30
C ARG A 614 15.51 1.79 21.27
N CYS A 615 14.41 1.16 20.79
CA CYS A 615 13.55 0.30 21.60
C CYS A 615 14.33 -0.89 22.17
N THR A 616 15.19 -1.52 21.38
CA THR A 616 16.08 -2.60 21.83
C THR A 616 17.07 -2.09 22.88
N HIS A 617 17.69 -0.92 22.68
CA HIS A 617 18.64 -0.33 23.62
C HIS A 617 18.01 -0.05 24.99
N TYR A 618 16.77 0.49 24.98
CA TYR A 618 16.05 0.84 26.22
C TYR A 618 15.13 -0.25 26.75
N LEU A 619 15.12 -1.43 26.11
CA LEU A 619 14.25 -2.58 26.45
C LEU A 619 12.77 -2.19 26.49
N LYS A 620 12.30 -1.43 25.48
CA LYS A 620 10.90 -1.04 25.34
C LYS A 620 10.21 -1.90 24.29
N PRO A 621 8.98 -2.37 24.54
CA PRO A 621 8.19 -3.01 23.52
C PRO A 621 7.90 -2.03 22.37
N LEU A 622 7.94 -2.53 21.14
CA LEU A 622 7.69 -1.78 19.92
C LEU A 622 6.53 -2.42 19.15
N LEU A 623 5.52 -1.62 18.85
CA LEU A 623 4.53 -1.91 17.83
C LEU A 623 4.96 -1.16 16.56
N GLU A 624 5.28 -1.88 15.50
CA GLU A 624 5.63 -1.33 14.19
C GLU A 624 4.50 -1.59 13.21
N ALA A 625 4.07 -0.56 12.45
CA ALA A 625 3.03 -0.70 11.46
C ALA A 625 3.32 0.15 10.22
N GLY A 626 3.03 -0.41 9.05
CA GLY A 626 3.26 0.23 7.76
C GLY A 626 2.26 -0.20 6.70
N THR A 627 2.20 0.59 5.61
CA THR A 627 1.39 0.25 4.43
C THR A 627 2.21 0.44 3.16
N GLN A 628 1.92 -0.40 2.16
CA GLN A 628 2.50 -0.33 0.83
C GLN A 628 1.43 -0.68 -0.21
N GLY A 629 0.93 0.32 -0.92
CA GLY A 629 -0.18 0.15 -1.84
C GLY A 629 -1.42 -0.39 -1.13
N THR A 630 -1.91 -1.55 -1.55
CA THR A 630 -3.03 -2.28 -0.96
C THR A 630 -2.65 -3.17 0.21
N SER A 631 -1.34 -3.42 0.40
CA SER A 631 -0.83 -4.25 1.49
C SER A 631 -0.57 -3.44 2.75
N GLY A 632 -0.85 -4.03 3.91
CA GLY A 632 -0.51 -3.48 5.23
C GLY A 632 0.27 -4.50 6.04
N ASP A 633 1.15 -4.03 6.90
CA ASP A 633 1.95 -4.85 7.81
C ASP A 633 1.96 -4.26 9.21
N ALA A 634 1.91 -5.12 10.22
CA ALA A 634 2.07 -4.74 11.61
C ALA A 634 2.81 -5.84 12.36
N SER A 635 3.81 -5.45 13.14
CA SER A 635 4.66 -6.36 13.89
C SER A 635 4.85 -5.88 15.31
N VAL A 636 4.92 -6.81 16.26
CA VAL A 636 5.14 -6.53 17.67
C VAL A 636 6.47 -7.13 18.10
N PHE A 637 7.30 -6.30 18.73
CA PHE A 637 8.61 -6.68 19.23
C PHE A 637 8.66 -6.45 20.73
N VAL A 638 8.82 -7.53 21.49
CA VAL A 638 8.88 -7.51 22.94
C VAL A 638 10.27 -7.96 23.37
N PRO A 639 11.01 -7.12 24.14
CA PRO A 639 12.33 -7.49 24.65
C PRO A 639 12.30 -8.84 25.37
N TRP A 640 13.30 -9.68 25.11
CA TRP A 640 13.48 -11.04 25.67
C TRP A 640 12.46 -12.10 25.19
N VAL A 641 11.43 -11.72 24.42
CA VAL A 641 10.37 -12.62 23.95
C VAL A 641 10.45 -12.82 22.44
N THR A 642 10.62 -11.73 21.67
CA THR A 642 10.67 -11.77 20.20
C THR A 642 12.03 -11.33 19.68
N GLU A 643 12.28 -11.56 18.38
CA GLU A 643 13.36 -10.87 17.66
C GLU A 643 13.05 -9.37 17.55
N THR A 644 14.05 -8.56 17.26
CA THR A 644 13.87 -7.13 16.95
C THR A 644 13.52 -6.95 15.46
N TYR A 645 12.96 -5.77 15.12
CA TYR A 645 12.72 -5.41 13.73
C TYR A 645 14.03 -5.45 12.93
N ARG A 646 14.02 -6.19 11.83
CA ARG A 646 15.12 -6.22 10.86
C ARG A 646 14.55 -5.89 9.49
N ALA A 647 14.90 -4.72 8.98
CA ALA A 647 14.66 -4.47 7.58
C ALA A 647 15.42 -5.51 6.75
N PRO A 648 14.84 -6.04 5.66
CA PRO A 648 15.56 -6.90 4.74
C PRO A 648 16.88 -6.24 4.32
N ALA A 649 17.98 -7.00 4.31
CA ALA A 649 19.29 -6.44 3.93
C ALA A 649 19.27 -5.79 2.55
N SER A 650 18.45 -6.32 1.65
CA SER A 650 18.16 -5.75 0.33
C SER A 650 17.43 -4.39 0.40
N ALA A 651 16.53 -4.18 1.36
CA ALA A 651 15.83 -2.91 1.53
C ALA A 651 16.75 -1.82 2.08
N LEU A 652 17.55 -2.14 3.10
CA LEU A 652 18.58 -1.23 3.62
C LEU A 652 19.68 -0.94 2.58
N ALA A 653 20.07 -1.95 1.81
CA ALA A 653 21.00 -1.78 0.70
C ALA A 653 20.40 -0.92 -0.41
N SER A 654 19.08 -1.00 -0.65
CA SER A 654 18.41 -0.22 -1.70
C SER A 654 18.17 1.25 -1.32
N GLU A 655 17.89 1.56 -0.04
CA GLU A 655 17.84 2.95 0.44
C GLU A 655 19.23 3.61 0.42
N ASN A 656 20.31 2.81 0.58
CA ASN A 656 21.70 3.29 0.55
C ASN A 656 22.47 2.86 -0.72
N ALA A 657 21.84 2.12 -1.64
CA ALA A 657 22.50 1.65 -2.85
C ALA A 657 22.71 2.82 -3.82
N THR A 658 23.83 3.46 -3.71
CA THR A 658 24.37 4.20 -4.84
C THR A 658 24.76 3.19 -5.92
N TYR A 659 24.00 3.10 -7.00
CA TYR A 659 24.48 2.42 -8.20
C TYR A 659 25.80 3.05 -8.64
N PRO A 660 26.71 2.28 -9.21
CA PRO A 660 27.88 2.85 -9.82
C PRO A 660 27.46 3.98 -10.80
N VAL A 661 28.04 5.13 -10.67
CA VAL A 661 27.73 6.31 -11.50
C VAL A 661 27.80 5.98 -13.01
N CYS A 662 28.72 5.08 -13.39
CA CYS A 662 28.83 4.59 -14.76
C CYS A 662 27.58 3.80 -15.22
N THR A 663 26.94 3.02 -14.33
CA THR A 663 25.71 2.28 -14.64
C THR A 663 24.55 3.26 -14.86
N LEU A 664 24.35 4.21 -13.97
CA LEU A 664 23.28 5.21 -14.10
C LEU A 664 23.47 6.10 -15.35
N ARG A 665 24.70 6.61 -15.55
CA ARG A 665 24.96 7.58 -16.62
C ARG A 665 25.15 6.96 -18.00
N HIS A 666 25.67 5.72 -18.10
CA HIS A 666 26.11 5.21 -19.40
C HIS A 666 25.55 3.82 -19.76
N PHE A 667 25.23 2.99 -18.77
CA PHE A 667 24.87 1.59 -19.00
C PHE A 667 23.64 1.16 -18.17
N PRO A 668 22.53 1.92 -18.18
CA PRO A 668 21.31 1.47 -17.49
C PRO A 668 20.81 0.20 -18.15
N SER A 669 20.35 -0.76 -17.34
CA SER A 669 19.82 -2.04 -17.80
C SER A 669 18.40 -2.32 -17.26
N THR A 670 17.96 -1.56 -16.26
CA THR A 670 16.65 -1.71 -15.65
C THR A 670 15.95 -0.34 -15.52
N VAL A 671 14.63 -0.37 -15.34
CA VAL A 671 13.83 0.86 -15.19
C VAL A 671 14.22 1.64 -13.93
N GLU A 672 14.64 0.96 -12.87
CA GLU A 672 15.10 1.59 -11.63
C GLU A 672 16.36 2.44 -11.87
N HIS A 673 17.28 1.98 -12.72
CA HIS A 673 18.45 2.78 -13.11
C HIS A 673 18.03 4.07 -13.79
N THR A 674 16.99 4.03 -14.64
CA THR A 674 16.50 5.21 -15.34
C THR A 674 15.78 6.19 -14.42
N VAL A 675 15.00 5.66 -13.45
CA VAL A 675 14.29 6.47 -12.45
C VAL A 675 15.29 7.11 -11.47
N GLN A 676 16.29 6.35 -11.00
CA GLN A 676 17.33 6.91 -10.12
C GLN A 676 18.12 7.99 -10.84
N TRP A 677 18.54 7.76 -12.09
CA TRP A 677 19.22 8.78 -12.91
C TRP A 677 18.37 10.06 -13.04
N ALA A 678 17.07 9.91 -13.33
CA ALA A 678 16.17 11.06 -13.47
C ALA A 678 15.96 11.81 -12.14
N ARG A 679 15.99 11.08 -11.02
CA ARG A 679 15.93 11.67 -9.67
C ARG A 679 17.20 12.45 -9.33
N ASP A 680 18.37 11.91 -9.70
CA ASP A 680 19.67 12.58 -9.51
C ASP A 680 19.77 13.83 -10.39
N GLU A 681 19.25 13.78 -11.64
CA GLU A 681 19.16 14.95 -12.52
C GLU A 681 18.26 16.04 -11.92
N PHE A 682 17.11 15.67 -11.35
CA PHE A 682 16.26 16.64 -10.67
C PHE A 682 17.00 17.34 -9.51
N GLU A 683 17.67 16.57 -8.67
CA GLU A 683 18.40 17.10 -7.52
C GLU A 683 19.53 18.04 -7.95
N GLY A 684 20.31 17.61 -8.95
CA GLY A 684 21.42 18.41 -9.52
C GLY A 684 20.95 19.74 -10.11
N LEU A 685 19.89 19.69 -10.95
CA LEU A 685 19.42 20.85 -11.70
C LEU A 685 18.68 21.88 -10.85
N PHE A 686 17.78 21.43 -9.97
CA PHE A 686 16.80 22.32 -9.33
C PHE A 686 17.01 22.53 -7.82
N CYS A 687 17.86 21.72 -7.17
CA CYS A 687 18.14 21.85 -5.74
C CYS A 687 19.60 22.25 -5.49
N LEU A 688 20.55 21.35 -5.77
CA LEU A 688 21.97 21.54 -5.44
C LEU A 688 22.59 22.75 -6.11
N SER A 689 22.29 23.00 -7.40
CA SER A 689 22.80 24.17 -8.12
C SER A 689 22.34 25.47 -7.47
N ALA A 690 21.07 25.55 -7.07
CA ALA A 690 20.51 26.75 -6.43
C ALA A 690 21.06 26.93 -5.00
N GLU A 691 21.21 25.86 -4.22
CA GLU A 691 21.80 25.90 -2.87
C GLU A 691 23.26 26.34 -2.93
N THR A 692 24.05 25.80 -3.86
CA THR A 692 25.46 26.14 -4.04
C THR A 692 25.61 27.61 -4.38
N ILE A 693 24.81 28.14 -5.32
CA ILE A 693 24.83 29.56 -5.70
C ILE A 693 24.46 30.45 -4.49
N ASN A 694 23.39 30.14 -3.80
CA ASN A 694 22.92 30.92 -2.64
C ASN A 694 23.92 30.89 -1.50
N HIS A 695 24.52 29.73 -1.21
CA HIS A 695 25.55 29.60 -0.17
C HIS A 695 26.79 30.44 -0.51
N HIS A 696 27.24 30.42 -1.77
CA HIS A 696 28.37 31.21 -2.22
C HIS A 696 28.11 32.74 -2.15
N GLN A 697 26.86 33.16 -2.41
CA GLN A 697 26.46 34.56 -2.27
C GLN A 697 26.47 35.02 -0.80
N GLN A 698 26.18 34.14 0.15
CA GLN A 698 26.14 34.47 1.60
C GLN A 698 27.50 34.39 2.27
N ALA A 699 28.35 33.47 1.89
CA ALA A 699 29.66 33.22 2.50
C ALA A 699 30.75 32.86 1.48
N PRO A 700 31.30 33.84 0.75
CA PRO A 700 32.25 33.59 -0.32
C PRO A 700 33.56 32.88 0.09
N THR A 701 33.89 32.87 1.39
CA THR A 701 35.17 32.34 1.92
C THR A 701 35.09 30.99 2.59
N SER A 702 33.88 30.39 2.77
CA SER A 702 33.68 29.15 3.55
C SER A 702 33.95 27.82 2.81
N LEU A 703 34.33 27.86 1.55
CA LEU A 703 34.60 26.68 0.70
C LEU A 703 36.05 26.12 0.83
N ALA A 704 36.66 26.24 1.98
CA ALA A 704 37.99 25.67 2.26
C ALA A 704 37.90 24.25 2.83
N GLU A 705 37.20 23.32 2.17
CA GLU A 705 37.17 21.90 2.52
C GLU A 705 37.91 20.99 1.53
N PRO A 706 38.37 19.78 1.95
CA PRO A 706 39.45 19.02 1.32
C PRO A 706 39.13 18.38 -0.05
N ASP A 707 37.92 18.46 -0.59
CA ASP A 707 37.49 17.85 -1.84
C ASP A 707 37.39 18.91 -2.98
N GLY A 708 38.50 19.55 -3.30
CA GLY A 708 38.56 20.65 -4.27
C GLY A 708 38.01 20.35 -5.69
N LEU A 709 37.93 19.09 -6.12
CA LEU A 709 37.39 18.71 -7.43
C LEU A 709 35.86 18.73 -7.48
N LYS A 710 35.19 18.26 -6.43
CA LYS A 710 33.71 18.32 -6.33
C LYS A 710 33.24 19.77 -6.29
N VAL A 711 33.92 20.59 -5.51
CA VAL A 711 33.65 22.03 -5.42
C VAL A 711 33.83 22.73 -6.76
N LEU A 712 34.87 22.38 -7.54
CA LEU A 712 35.11 22.96 -8.85
C LEU A 712 33.99 22.62 -9.85
N THR A 713 33.56 21.37 -9.90
CA THR A 713 32.47 20.92 -10.78
C THR A 713 31.17 21.65 -10.45
N LEU A 714 30.80 21.70 -9.16
CA LEU A 714 29.63 22.41 -8.68
C LEU A 714 29.66 23.91 -8.98
N LEU A 715 30.83 24.55 -8.85
CA LEU A 715 31.02 25.96 -9.20
C LEU A 715 30.94 26.22 -10.71
N GLN A 716 31.39 25.29 -11.56
CA GLN A 716 31.28 25.40 -13.02
C GLN A 716 29.80 25.25 -13.46
N GLU A 717 29.08 24.30 -12.89
CA GLU A 717 27.65 24.12 -13.12
C GLU A 717 26.86 25.36 -12.65
N ALA A 718 27.17 25.87 -11.46
CA ALA A 718 26.59 27.09 -10.92
C ALA A 718 26.80 28.31 -11.83
N LEU A 719 27.98 28.45 -12.43
CA LEU A 719 28.26 29.51 -13.40
C LEU A 719 27.44 29.35 -14.68
N GLY A 720 27.20 28.12 -15.15
CA GLY A 720 26.31 27.85 -16.27
C GLY A 720 24.91 28.38 -16.02
N VAL A 721 24.33 28.02 -14.87
CA VAL A 721 22.98 28.47 -14.44
C VAL A 721 22.89 30.00 -14.33
N LEU A 722 23.92 30.66 -13.84
CA LEU A 722 23.93 32.12 -13.73
C LEU A 722 24.04 32.84 -15.08
N ARG A 723 24.83 32.30 -16.01
CA ARG A 723 25.01 32.86 -17.37
C ARG A 723 23.75 32.73 -18.22
N GLU A 724 22.99 31.64 -18.05
CA GLU A 724 21.77 31.31 -18.82
C GLU A 724 20.50 31.73 -18.10
N ARG A 725 20.59 32.72 -17.20
CA ARG A 725 19.44 33.14 -16.38
C ARG A 725 18.25 33.59 -17.25
N PRO A 726 17.10 32.91 -17.18
CA PRO A 726 15.92 33.20 -18.00
C PRO A 726 15.30 34.52 -17.58
N GLN A 727 14.77 35.27 -18.55
CA GLN A 727 14.01 36.49 -18.34
C GLN A 727 12.51 36.29 -18.58
N THR A 728 12.17 35.31 -19.42
CA THR A 728 10.82 35.02 -19.85
C THR A 728 10.50 33.53 -19.74
N TRP A 729 9.21 33.17 -19.75
CA TRP A 729 8.76 31.78 -19.88
C TRP A 729 9.36 31.11 -21.13
N GLN A 730 9.44 31.82 -22.23
CA GLN A 730 10.00 31.31 -23.48
C GLN A 730 11.48 30.90 -23.33
N ASP A 731 12.27 31.63 -22.56
CA ASP A 731 13.66 31.28 -22.28
C ASP A 731 13.75 29.97 -21.49
N CYS A 732 12.81 29.76 -20.53
CA CYS A 732 12.72 28.51 -19.79
C CYS A 732 12.40 27.30 -20.70
N VAL A 733 11.53 27.49 -21.69
CA VAL A 733 11.20 26.47 -22.70
C VAL A 733 12.39 26.16 -23.59
N VAL A 734 13.11 27.19 -24.05
CA VAL A 734 14.35 27.03 -24.86
C VAL A 734 15.40 26.27 -24.08
N TRP A 735 15.61 26.61 -22.81
CA TRP A 735 16.52 25.89 -21.92
C TRP A 735 16.10 24.42 -21.75
N ALA A 736 14.83 24.14 -21.46
CA ALA A 736 14.33 22.79 -21.28
C ALA A 736 14.50 21.92 -22.55
N LEU A 737 14.25 22.50 -23.73
CA LEU A 737 14.45 21.83 -25.01
C LEU A 737 15.95 21.57 -25.28
N GLY A 738 16.82 22.55 -24.99
CA GLY A 738 18.28 22.38 -25.07
C GLY A 738 18.80 21.28 -24.15
N HIS A 739 18.26 21.18 -22.92
CA HIS A 739 18.59 20.13 -21.97
C HIS A 739 18.08 18.75 -22.43
N TRP A 740 16.88 18.69 -23.02
CA TRP A 740 16.36 17.48 -23.67
C TRP A 740 17.32 16.98 -24.75
N GLN A 741 17.74 17.88 -25.65
CA GLN A 741 18.67 17.58 -26.74
C GLN A 741 20.03 17.07 -26.21
N LEU A 742 20.52 17.67 -25.13
CA LEU A 742 21.77 17.27 -24.49
C LEU A 742 21.67 15.84 -23.93
N CYS A 743 20.62 15.55 -23.14
CA CYS A 743 20.50 14.29 -22.37
C CYS A 743 20.14 13.09 -23.24
N PHE A 744 19.22 13.24 -24.21
CA PHE A 744 18.63 12.10 -24.92
C PHE A 744 19.12 11.92 -26.36
N HIS A 745 19.80 12.92 -26.90
CA HIS A 745 20.39 12.88 -28.26
C HIS A 745 21.91 13.00 -28.25
N ASN A 746 22.43 14.15 -27.84
CA ASN A 746 23.87 14.47 -27.99
C ASN A 746 24.76 13.56 -27.14
N SER A 747 24.41 13.32 -25.85
CA SER A 747 25.19 12.47 -24.97
C SER A 747 25.22 11.01 -25.45
N ILE A 748 24.12 10.53 -26.07
CA ILE A 748 24.05 9.19 -26.64
C ILE A 748 24.94 9.08 -27.90
N ILE A 749 24.93 10.07 -28.79
CA ILE A 749 25.84 10.10 -29.95
C ILE A 749 27.32 10.09 -29.49
N GLN A 750 27.67 10.89 -28.45
CA GLN A 750 29.02 10.89 -27.90
C GLN A 750 29.42 9.53 -27.33
N LEU A 751 28.50 8.86 -26.62
CA LEU A 751 28.72 7.53 -26.08
C LEU A 751 28.98 6.51 -27.21
N LEU A 752 28.17 6.54 -28.28
CA LEU A 752 28.30 5.66 -29.44
C LEU A 752 29.57 5.94 -30.25
N ASN A 753 30.03 7.20 -30.34
CA ASN A 753 31.30 7.55 -30.96
C ASN A 753 32.50 6.95 -30.19
N ARG A 754 32.38 6.84 -28.84
CA ARG A 754 33.44 6.24 -28.01
C ARG A 754 33.36 4.72 -27.98
N PHE A 755 32.14 4.18 -27.98
CA PHE A 755 31.87 2.76 -28.00
C PHE A 755 30.90 2.43 -29.15
N PRO A 756 31.40 2.25 -30.38
CA PRO A 756 30.60 1.93 -31.54
C PRO A 756 29.78 0.64 -31.32
N PRO A 757 28.62 0.46 -31.98
CA PRO A 757 27.75 -0.73 -31.79
C PRO A 757 28.47 -2.05 -32.09
N ASP A 758 29.43 -2.04 -32.98
CA ASP A 758 30.23 -3.20 -33.44
C ASP A 758 31.55 -3.38 -32.67
N LYS A 759 31.78 -2.63 -31.59
CA LYS A 759 33.02 -2.69 -30.83
C LYS A 759 33.20 -4.06 -30.20
N VAL A 760 34.34 -4.73 -30.50
CA VAL A 760 34.77 -5.99 -29.93
C VAL A 760 35.80 -5.75 -28.84
N LEU A 761 35.73 -6.47 -27.74
CA LEU A 761 36.70 -6.46 -26.65
C LEU A 761 37.91 -7.37 -26.99
N GLU A 762 38.99 -7.30 -26.19
CA GLU A 762 40.21 -8.09 -26.39
C GLU A 762 39.97 -9.60 -26.32
N ASP A 763 38.90 -10.04 -25.64
CA ASP A 763 38.48 -11.44 -25.51
C ASP A 763 37.62 -11.94 -26.69
N GLY A 764 37.35 -11.07 -27.68
CA GLY A 764 36.51 -11.41 -28.84
C GLY A 764 35.00 -11.25 -28.62
N THR A 765 34.55 -10.82 -27.43
CA THR A 765 33.14 -10.57 -27.15
C THR A 765 32.72 -9.14 -27.56
N LEU A 766 31.42 -8.95 -27.91
CA LEU A 766 30.89 -7.63 -28.21
C LEU A 766 30.84 -6.78 -26.93
N PHE A 767 31.26 -5.52 -27.00
CA PHE A 767 31.19 -4.58 -25.88
C PHE A 767 29.73 -4.39 -25.40
N TRP A 768 28.78 -4.30 -26.35
CA TRP A 768 27.37 -4.20 -26.10
C TRP A 768 26.75 -5.60 -26.02
N SER A 769 26.98 -6.30 -24.90
CA SER A 769 26.46 -7.63 -24.63
C SER A 769 26.09 -7.81 -23.14
N GLY A 770 25.29 -8.81 -22.83
CA GLY A 770 24.82 -9.07 -21.47
C GLY A 770 23.96 -7.92 -20.94
N SER A 771 24.31 -7.38 -19.78
CA SER A 771 23.58 -6.24 -19.16
C SER A 771 23.81 -4.89 -19.83
N LYS A 772 24.76 -4.77 -20.77
CA LYS A 772 25.06 -3.52 -21.47
C LYS A 772 24.24 -3.41 -22.75
N GLN A 773 23.17 -2.67 -22.72
CA GLN A 773 22.33 -2.41 -23.90
C GLN A 773 22.89 -1.27 -24.73
N CYS A 774 22.96 -1.45 -26.07
CA CYS A 774 23.41 -0.40 -26.98
C CYS A 774 22.31 0.66 -27.13
N PRO A 775 22.57 1.94 -26.77
CA PRO A 775 21.52 2.96 -26.82
C PRO A 775 21.29 3.47 -28.25
N LYS A 776 20.10 4.07 -28.45
CA LYS A 776 19.75 4.79 -29.68
C LYS A 776 19.50 6.27 -29.36
N PRO A 777 20.06 7.25 -30.08
CA PRO A 777 19.75 8.68 -29.89
C PRO A 777 18.26 8.91 -30.26
N LEU A 778 17.54 9.69 -29.44
CA LEU A 778 16.17 10.10 -29.75
C LEU A 778 16.17 11.37 -30.58
N GLU A 779 15.17 11.53 -31.46
CA GLU A 779 14.87 12.78 -32.13
C GLU A 779 13.68 13.45 -31.47
N PHE A 780 13.76 14.76 -31.24
CA PHE A 780 12.67 15.49 -30.57
C PHE A 780 11.45 15.57 -31.47
N ASP A 781 10.30 15.15 -30.93
CA ASP A 781 9.01 15.19 -31.60
C ASP A 781 7.95 15.77 -30.65
N ALA A 782 7.49 16.98 -30.95
CA ALA A 782 6.47 17.67 -30.17
C ALA A 782 5.07 17.00 -30.25
N SER A 783 4.86 16.02 -31.12
CA SER A 783 3.62 15.25 -31.19
C SER A 783 3.57 14.15 -30.13
N GLN A 784 4.73 13.69 -29.62
CA GLN A 784 4.82 12.69 -28.58
C GLN A 784 4.60 13.31 -27.18
N ASP A 785 3.66 12.76 -26.45
CA ASP A 785 3.26 13.30 -25.12
C ASP A 785 4.41 13.25 -24.10
N THR A 786 5.26 12.23 -24.14
CA THR A 786 6.41 12.10 -23.22
C THR A 786 7.45 13.21 -23.45
N HIS A 787 7.75 13.54 -24.73
CA HIS A 787 8.67 14.62 -25.08
C HIS A 787 8.11 15.97 -24.63
N LEU A 788 6.81 16.18 -24.89
CA LEU A 788 6.12 17.40 -24.48
C LEU A 788 6.07 17.56 -22.97
N LEU A 789 5.75 16.48 -22.25
CA LEU A 789 5.68 16.48 -20.77
C LEU A 789 7.02 16.81 -20.14
N TYR A 790 8.11 16.25 -20.67
CA TYR A 790 9.45 16.57 -20.20
C TYR A 790 9.76 18.07 -20.32
N VAL A 791 9.54 18.66 -21.51
CA VAL A 791 9.80 20.09 -21.73
C VAL A 791 8.89 20.96 -20.86
N LEU A 792 7.61 20.58 -20.71
CA LEU A 792 6.67 21.29 -19.85
C LEU A 792 7.12 21.29 -18.39
N ALA A 793 7.45 20.11 -17.85
CA ALA A 793 7.86 19.96 -16.46
C ALA A 793 9.19 20.66 -16.18
N ALA A 794 10.21 20.44 -17.02
CA ALA A 794 11.53 21.06 -16.89
C ALA A 794 11.47 22.58 -16.94
N ALA A 795 10.69 23.15 -17.90
CA ALA A 795 10.55 24.59 -18.04
C ALA A 795 9.82 25.22 -16.83
N ASN A 796 8.79 24.56 -16.28
CA ASN A 796 8.09 25.05 -15.09
C ASN A 796 8.98 25.02 -13.85
N LEU A 797 9.75 23.94 -13.63
CA LEU A 797 10.68 23.83 -12.52
C LEU A 797 11.80 24.89 -12.63
N TYR A 798 12.34 25.08 -13.82
CA TYR A 798 13.37 26.09 -14.06
C TYR A 798 12.82 27.53 -13.87
N ALA A 799 11.60 27.82 -14.33
CA ALA A 799 10.92 29.07 -14.06
C ALA A 799 10.70 29.29 -12.55
N GLN A 800 10.22 28.28 -11.83
CA GLN A 800 9.97 28.35 -10.38
C GLN A 800 11.26 28.60 -9.59
N MET A 801 12.36 27.95 -9.96
CA MET A 801 13.67 28.17 -9.34
C MET A 801 14.16 29.63 -9.51
N HIS A 802 13.87 30.25 -10.65
CA HIS A 802 14.22 31.64 -10.96
C HIS A 802 13.16 32.67 -10.55
N GLY A 803 12.03 32.24 -9.95
CA GLY A 803 10.95 33.14 -9.52
C GLY A 803 10.10 33.69 -10.67
N LEU A 804 10.09 33.01 -11.82
CA LEU A 804 9.27 33.37 -12.98
C LEU A 804 7.92 32.62 -12.97
N PRO A 805 6.85 33.21 -13.56
CA PRO A 805 5.59 32.48 -13.73
C PRO A 805 5.72 31.36 -14.76
N GLY A 806 5.21 30.18 -14.43
CA GLY A 806 5.13 29.03 -15.32
C GLY A 806 3.81 29.00 -16.11
N SER A 807 3.66 27.97 -16.98
CA SER A 807 2.43 27.72 -17.74
C SER A 807 2.10 26.22 -17.77
N ARG A 808 0.80 25.88 -17.71
CA ARG A 808 0.30 24.51 -17.86
C ARG A 808 -0.36 24.25 -19.22
N ASP A 809 -0.42 25.26 -20.08
CA ASP A 809 -1.07 25.14 -21.38
C ASP A 809 -0.19 24.36 -22.37
N GLN A 810 -0.51 23.08 -22.52
CA GLN A 810 0.19 22.19 -23.47
C GLN A 810 -0.04 22.58 -24.92
N THR A 811 -1.19 23.18 -25.25
CA THR A 811 -1.51 23.58 -26.62
C THR A 811 -0.65 24.77 -27.02
N ALA A 812 -0.56 25.80 -26.16
CA ALA A 812 0.32 26.93 -26.36
C ALA A 812 1.80 26.51 -26.42
N LEU A 813 2.22 25.54 -25.59
CA LEU A 813 3.57 24.98 -25.63
C LEU A 813 3.86 24.28 -26.96
N ARG A 814 2.95 23.46 -27.48
CA ARG A 814 3.11 22.80 -28.80
C ARG A 814 3.27 23.79 -29.93
N GLU A 815 2.50 24.87 -29.95
CA GLU A 815 2.62 25.93 -30.95
C GLU A 815 3.93 26.70 -30.82
N LEU A 816 4.37 26.97 -29.58
CA LEU A 816 5.66 27.59 -29.32
C LEU A 816 6.81 26.73 -29.85
N LEU A 817 6.80 25.42 -29.54
CA LEU A 817 7.82 24.47 -29.97
C LEU A 817 7.91 24.34 -31.52
N LYS A 818 6.80 24.41 -32.24
CA LYS A 818 6.77 24.45 -33.71
C LYS A 818 7.42 25.68 -34.27
N SER A 819 7.36 26.81 -33.57
CA SER A 819 7.97 28.07 -34.00
C SER A 819 9.48 28.17 -33.68
N LEU A 820 9.96 27.35 -32.72
CA LEU A 820 11.35 27.28 -32.30
C LEU A 820 12.15 26.35 -33.23
N LEU A 821 12.62 26.88 -34.37
CA LEU A 821 13.65 26.22 -35.16
C LEU A 821 14.99 26.32 -34.41
N LEU A 822 15.37 25.26 -33.71
CA LEU A 822 16.67 25.24 -33.01
C LEU A 822 17.82 25.10 -34.02
N PRO A 823 18.79 25.99 -33.98
CA PRO A 823 20.09 25.68 -34.56
C PRO A 823 20.75 24.59 -33.70
N VAL A 824 21.12 23.48 -34.30
CA VAL A 824 21.89 22.42 -33.64
C VAL A 824 23.19 23.04 -33.12
N PRO A 825 23.47 23.05 -31.81
CA PRO A 825 24.74 23.54 -31.31
C PRO A 825 25.88 22.63 -31.79
N GLN A 826 26.80 23.15 -32.59
CA GLN A 826 27.93 22.38 -33.11
C GLN A 826 29.05 22.13 -32.09
N HIS A 827 28.96 22.65 -30.88
CA HIS A 827 29.97 22.46 -29.83
C HIS A 827 29.44 21.55 -28.73
N LEU A 828 29.72 20.25 -28.91
CA LEU A 828 29.54 19.23 -27.88
C LEU A 828 30.64 19.41 -26.83
N ALA A 829 30.27 19.72 -25.59
CA ALA A 829 31.21 19.62 -24.48
C ALA A 829 31.76 18.18 -24.39
N PRO A 830 33.04 17.97 -24.14
CA PRO A 830 33.62 16.64 -24.07
C PRO A 830 32.98 15.83 -22.96
N ILE A 831 32.62 14.55 -23.23
CA ILE A 831 32.27 13.58 -22.20
C ILE A 831 33.43 13.52 -21.22
N PHE A 832 33.13 13.56 -19.93
CA PHE A 832 34.11 13.53 -18.86
C PHE A 832 35.16 12.44 -19.09
N PRO A 833 36.43 12.75 -18.83
CA PRO A 833 37.53 11.82 -18.90
C PRO A 833 37.34 10.64 -17.92
N ASN A 834 37.97 9.50 -18.16
CA ASN A 834 38.02 8.36 -17.23
C ASN A 834 38.50 8.84 -15.85
N ASP A 835 38.17 8.09 -14.78
CA ASP A 835 38.64 8.38 -13.41
C ASP A 835 40.17 8.60 -13.35
N LEU A 836 40.96 8.02 -14.27
CA LEU A 836 42.39 8.22 -14.43
C LEU A 836 42.72 9.57 -15.08
N GLU A 837 41.86 10.09 -15.95
CA GLU A 837 42.04 11.44 -16.56
C GLU A 837 41.46 12.51 -15.61
N LEU A 838 40.44 12.18 -14.81
CA LEU A 838 39.96 13.01 -13.69
C LEU A 838 41.04 13.17 -12.61
N SER A 839 41.76 12.10 -12.26
CA SER A 839 42.86 12.17 -11.30
C SER A 839 44.08 12.91 -11.86
N ARG A 840 44.31 12.89 -13.19
CA ARG A 840 45.35 13.73 -13.88
C ARG A 840 44.91 15.19 -13.99
N ALA A 841 43.65 15.45 -14.36
CA ALA A 841 43.09 16.78 -14.38
C ALA A 841 43.05 17.42 -12.98
N SER A 842 42.77 16.64 -11.89
CA SER A 842 42.86 17.16 -10.53
C SER A 842 44.27 17.57 -10.09
N ALA A 843 45.31 16.98 -10.69
CA ALA A 843 46.71 17.36 -10.42
C ALA A 843 47.14 18.63 -11.17
N GLU A 844 46.46 19.02 -12.25
CA GLU A 844 46.75 20.22 -13.04
C GLU A 844 45.93 21.45 -12.60
N PHE A 845 44.87 21.27 -11.77
CA PHE A 845 44.04 22.37 -11.31
C PHE A 845 44.59 23.02 -10.03
N GLY A 846 45.25 24.15 -10.23
CA GLY A 846 45.84 24.93 -9.14
C GLY A 846 44.85 25.92 -8.50
N PRO A 847 45.18 26.41 -7.26
CA PRO A 847 44.37 27.39 -6.52
C PRO A 847 44.12 28.72 -7.28
N GLU A 848 44.81 28.98 -8.39
CA GLU A 848 44.57 30.15 -9.22
C GLU A 848 43.26 30.05 -10.05
N GLN A 849 42.87 28.86 -10.46
CA GLN A 849 41.61 28.69 -11.23
C GLN A 849 40.39 28.81 -10.34
N LEU A 850 40.44 28.29 -9.11
CA LEU A 850 39.44 28.53 -8.10
C LEU A 850 39.27 30.04 -7.80
N LYS A 851 40.37 30.78 -7.68
CA LYS A 851 40.32 32.25 -7.51
C LYS A 851 39.71 32.99 -8.71
N LYS A 852 39.91 32.50 -9.92
CA LYS A 852 39.29 33.09 -11.15
C LYS A 852 37.78 32.82 -11.16
N LEU A 853 37.36 31.62 -10.79
CA LEU A 853 35.95 31.25 -10.66
C LEU A 853 35.26 32.07 -9.58
N HIS A 854 35.87 32.21 -8.41
CA HIS A 854 35.33 33.07 -7.33
C HIS A 854 35.17 34.53 -7.80
N LYS A 855 36.12 35.09 -8.51
CA LYS A 855 36.04 36.46 -9.07
C LYS A 855 34.87 36.63 -10.05
N VAL A 856 34.53 35.60 -10.82
CA VAL A 856 33.37 35.63 -11.75
C VAL A 856 32.09 35.56 -10.98
N LEU A 857 32.02 34.74 -9.92
CA LEU A 857 30.85 34.63 -9.05
C LEU A 857 30.60 35.89 -8.21
N GLU A 858 31.65 36.62 -7.80
CA GLU A 858 31.56 37.90 -7.10
C GLU A 858 30.81 38.97 -7.92
N VAL A 859 30.94 38.95 -9.26
CA VAL A 859 30.22 39.87 -10.17
C VAL A 859 28.69 39.68 -10.07
N TRP A 860 28.22 38.52 -9.62
CA TRP A 860 26.82 38.17 -9.51
C TRP A 860 26.27 38.30 -8.08
N SER A 861 27.09 38.79 -7.14
CA SER A 861 26.71 38.93 -5.72
C SER A 861 25.51 39.85 -5.43
N GLY A 862 25.03 40.63 -6.43
CA GLY A 862 23.81 41.45 -6.32
C GLY A 862 22.54 40.85 -6.92
N SER A 863 22.58 39.63 -7.45
CA SER A 863 21.41 38.99 -8.04
C SER A 863 20.46 38.43 -6.96
N PRO A 864 19.13 38.44 -7.18
CA PRO A 864 18.21 37.82 -6.24
C PRO A 864 18.51 36.32 -6.04
N PRO A 865 18.39 35.78 -4.83
CA PRO A 865 18.69 34.39 -4.56
C PRO A 865 17.78 33.46 -5.36
N LEU A 866 18.32 32.32 -5.76
CA LEU A 866 17.54 31.27 -6.42
C LEU A 866 16.70 30.54 -5.36
N LYS A 867 15.57 29.95 -5.78
CA LYS A 867 14.72 29.14 -4.90
C LYS A 867 15.07 27.67 -5.09
N PRO A 868 15.79 27.00 -4.16
CA PRO A 868 16.03 25.57 -4.26
C PRO A 868 14.72 24.79 -4.21
N LEU A 869 14.54 23.86 -5.14
CA LEU A 869 13.34 23.03 -5.20
C LEU A 869 13.68 21.65 -4.58
N LYS A 870 13.37 21.48 -3.31
CA LYS A 870 13.49 20.17 -2.67
C LYS A 870 12.44 19.25 -3.27
N PHE A 871 12.85 18.03 -3.61
CA PHE A 871 11.96 17.07 -4.24
C PHE A 871 10.84 16.69 -3.30
N GLU A 872 9.62 16.84 -3.77
CA GLU A 872 8.39 16.53 -3.05
C GLU A 872 7.55 15.59 -3.91
N LYS A 873 7.29 14.40 -3.40
CA LYS A 873 6.62 13.31 -4.12
C LYS A 873 5.10 13.36 -4.01
N ASP A 874 4.58 14.00 -2.97
CA ASP A 874 3.17 13.91 -2.58
C ASP A 874 2.29 15.04 -3.13
N ASN A 875 2.91 16.08 -3.64
CA ASN A 875 2.24 17.18 -4.32
C ASN A 875 2.22 16.95 -5.82
N ASP A 876 1.09 16.50 -6.34
CA ASP A 876 0.92 16.22 -7.78
C ASP A 876 0.80 17.48 -8.65
N SER A 877 0.79 18.68 -8.04
CA SER A 877 0.72 19.95 -8.75
C SER A 877 2.08 20.61 -9.02
N ASN A 878 3.19 20.10 -8.47
CA ASN A 878 4.51 20.75 -8.49
C ASN A 878 5.42 20.36 -9.66
N PHE A 879 5.03 19.49 -10.57
CA PHE A 879 5.81 18.91 -11.67
C PHE A 879 7.03 18.05 -11.28
N HIS A 880 7.29 17.79 -9.99
CA HIS A 880 8.47 17.04 -9.57
C HIS A 880 8.43 15.59 -10.08
N VAL A 881 7.31 14.90 -9.82
CA VAL A 881 7.11 13.52 -10.30
C VAL A 881 6.98 13.47 -11.83
N ASP A 882 6.35 14.47 -12.44
CA ASP A 882 6.18 14.54 -13.90
C ASP A 882 7.52 14.65 -14.61
N PHE A 883 8.45 15.46 -14.09
CA PHE A 883 9.80 15.56 -14.60
C PHE A 883 10.54 14.22 -14.51
N VAL A 884 10.54 13.59 -13.33
CA VAL A 884 11.24 12.32 -13.12
C VAL A 884 10.65 11.22 -13.99
N ALA A 885 9.31 11.14 -14.11
CA ALA A 885 8.63 10.14 -14.93
C ALA A 885 8.94 10.32 -16.43
N ALA A 886 8.87 11.55 -16.92
CA ALA A 886 9.19 11.84 -18.32
C ALA A 886 10.67 11.61 -18.64
N ALA A 887 11.59 12.07 -17.76
CA ALA A 887 13.03 11.87 -17.91
C ALA A 887 13.42 10.38 -17.89
N ALA A 888 12.88 9.62 -16.92
CA ALA A 888 13.11 8.18 -16.82
C ALA A 888 12.59 7.43 -18.05
N SER A 889 11.41 7.78 -18.55
CA SER A 889 10.80 7.15 -19.72
C SER A 889 11.60 7.43 -21.00
N LEU A 890 12.06 8.66 -21.20
CA LEU A 890 12.94 9.01 -22.34
C LEU A 890 14.29 8.29 -22.25
N ARG A 891 14.85 8.20 -21.05
CA ARG A 891 16.07 7.45 -20.82
C ARG A 891 15.89 5.97 -21.10
N ALA A 892 14.77 5.39 -20.68
CA ALA A 892 14.38 4.00 -20.96
C ALA A 892 14.27 3.77 -22.48
N GLN A 893 13.65 4.70 -23.22
CA GLN A 893 13.55 4.63 -24.67
C GLN A 893 14.94 4.63 -25.35
N ASN A 894 15.91 5.44 -24.90
CA ASN A 894 17.27 5.40 -25.42
C ASN A 894 17.88 3.99 -25.40
N TYR A 895 17.62 3.23 -24.32
CA TYR A 895 18.25 1.93 -24.09
C TYR A 895 17.34 0.73 -24.37
N GLY A 896 16.11 0.95 -24.91
CA GLY A 896 15.16 -0.13 -25.16
C GLY A 896 14.68 -0.82 -23.87
N ILE A 897 14.65 -0.09 -22.77
CA ILE A 897 14.12 -0.55 -21.47
C ILE A 897 12.61 -0.23 -21.44
N PRO A 898 11.74 -1.12 -20.94
CA PRO A 898 10.33 -0.81 -20.76
C PRO A 898 10.15 0.42 -19.87
N PRO A 899 9.47 1.49 -20.34
CA PRO A 899 9.30 2.70 -19.54
C PRO A 899 8.30 2.47 -18.41
N ALA A 900 8.54 3.06 -17.23
CA ALA A 900 7.57 3.13 -16.16
C ALA A 900 6.53 4.23 -16.43
N ASN A 901 5.27 3.98 -16.12
CA ASN A 901 4.25 5.02 -16.10
C ASN A 901 4.48 5.97 -14.89
N ARG A 902 3.73 7.09 -14.83
CA ARG A 902 3.87 8.08 -13.75
C ARG A 902 3.68 7.47 -12.35
N ALA A 903 2.71 6.59 -12.22
CA ALA A 903 2.39 5.93 -10.96
C ALA A 903 3.48 4.96 -10.53
N GLN A 904 3.97 4.13 -11.44
CA GLN A 904 5.11 3.23 -11.22
C GLN A 904 6.38 4.02 -10.89
N THR A 905 6.64 5.12 -11.58
CA THR A 905 7.78 6.00 -11.28
C THR A 905 7.68 6.56 -9.87
N LYS A 906 6.49 7.03 -9.45
CA LYS A 906 6.23 7.50 -8.09
C LYS A 906 6.48 6.40 -7.04
N SER A 907 6.09 5.16 -7.34
CA SER A 907 6.38 3.98 -6.52
C SER A 907 7.87 3.67 -6.43
N LEU A 908 8.59 3.68 -7.56
CA LEU A 908 10.02 3.41 -7.63
C LEU A 908 10.87 4.49 -6.92
N ILE A 909 10.42 5.74 -6.93
CA ILE A 909 11.04 6.82 -6.15
C ILE A 909 10.87 6.58 -4.64
N LEU A 910 9.77 5.93 -4.24
CA LEU A 910 9.42 5.67 -2.83
C LEU A 910 10.22 4.56 -2.18
N GLY A 911 10.90 3.74 -2.96
CA GLY A 911 11.73 2.67 -2.43
C GLY A 911 11.50 1.32 -3.11
N ARG A 912 12.59 0.65 -3.42
CA ARG A 912 12.69 -0.66 -4.04
C ARG A 912 12.22 -1.84 -3.19
N ALA A 913 11.56 -1.60 -2.09
CA ALA A 913 11.09 -2.66 -1.19
C ALA A 913 9.96 -3.52 -1.78
N SER A 914 9.25 -3.03 -2.82
CA SER A 914 8.03 -3.67 -3.32
C SER A 914 8.25 -4.99 -4.05
N GLU A 915 9.27 -5.12 -4.87
CA GLU A 915 9.46 -6.33 -5.68
C GLU A 915 10.01 -7.53 -4.90
N LEU A 916 10.83 -7.31 -3.87
CA LEU A 916 11.36 -8.40 -3.07
C LEU A 916 10.36 -8.93 -2.05
N TRP A 917 9.46 -8.08 -1.57
CA TRP A 917 8.36 -8.48 -0.68
C TRP A 917 7.30 -9.29 -1.43
N ALA A 918 6.99 -8.94 -2.66
CA ALA A 918 6.09 -9.73 -3.50
C ALA A 918 6.66 -11.12 -3.84
N ARG A 919 8.00 -11.29 -3.81
CA ARG A 919 8.67 -12.57 -4.06
C ARG A 919 8.89 -13.42 -2.81
N LEU A 920 8.96 -12.81 -1.62
CA LEU A 920 9.26 -13.52 -0.36
C LEU A 920 8.01 -13.87 0.47
N PHE A 921 6.93 -13.14 0.27
CA PHE A 921 5.65 -13.42 0.91
C PHE A 921 4.57 -13.42 -0.17
N GLN A 922 4.11 -14.61 -0.55
CA GLN A 922 2.76 -14.71 -1.11
C GLN A 922 1.83 -13.98 -0.14
N PRO A 923 0.81 -13.27 -0.66
CA PRO A 923 -0.09 -12.53 0.21
C PRO A 923 -0.64 -13.48 1.26
N LEU A 924 -0.18 -13.31 2.48
CA LEU A 924 -0.88 -13.86 3.63
C LEU A 924 -2.28 -13.29 3.54
N PRO A 925 -3.32 -14.09 3.72
CA PRO A 925 -4.69 -13.60 3.65
C PRO A 925 -4.83 -12.37 4.56
N PRO A 926 -5.64 -11.37 4.19
CA PRO A 926 -5.81 -10.10 4.91
C PRO A 926 -6.00 -10.25 6.43
N LEU A 927 -6.43 -11.39 6.87
CA LEU A 927 -6.67 -11.79 8.26
C LEU A 927 -5.42 -11.81 9.15
N GLN A 928 -4.25 -12.21 8.66
CA GLN A 928 -3.03 -12.23 9.49
C GLN A 928 -2.46 -10.83 9.72
N GLN A 929 -2.73 -9.89 8.83
CA GLN A 929 -2.34 -8.48 9.01
C GLN A 929 -3.20 -7.79 10.08
N LEU A 930 -4.43 -8.24 10.25
CA LEU A 930 -5.37 -7.76 11.27
C LEU A 930 -5.07 -8.34 12.66
N TRP A 931 -4.47 -9.53 12.72
CA TRP A 931 -4.09 -10.23 13.96
C TRP A 931 -3.14 -9.39 14.83
N LEU A 932 -2.27 -8.63 14.20
CA LEU A 932 -1.23 -7.84 14.85
C LEU A 932 -1.74 -6.56 15.53
N ALA A 933 -2.85 -5.98 15.06
CA ALA A 933 -3.46 -4.84 15.76
C ALA A 933 -4.08 -5.22 17.12
N CYS A 934 -4.59 -6.45 17.23
CA CYS A 934 -5.08 -6.98 18.50
C CYS A 934 -3.96 -7.56 19.38
N TRP A 935 -2.86 -8.02 18.78
CA TRP A 935 -1.68 -8.50 19.49
C TRP A 935 -0.91 -7.37 20.19
N ALA A 936 -0.98 -6.14 19.66
CA ALA A 936 -0.52 -4.95 20.38
C ALA A 936 -1.17 -4.83 21.77
N TRP A 937 -2.39 -5.31 21.90
CA TRP A 937 -3.12 -5.38 23.16
C TRP A 937 -2.55 -6.41 24.14
N SER A 938 -2.06 -7.56 23.68
CA SER A 938 -1.46 -8.56 24.56
C SER A 938 -0.10 -8.15 25.09
N CYS A 939 0.63 -7.25 24.38
CA CYS A 939 1.91 -6.72 24.87
C CYS A 939 1.75 -5.68 26.00
N ILE A 940 0.53 -5.14 26.21
CA ILE A 940 0.23 -4.23 27.31
C ILE A 940 -0.01 -5.02 28.63
N ARG A 941 -0.08 -6.32 28.57
CA ARG A 941 -0.04 -7.20 29.72
C ARG A 941 1.38 -7.38 30.26
#